data_684b1c352125d1bf8b3400667febf20d
#
_entry.id   684b1c352125d1bf8b3400667febf20d
#
_cell.length_a   1.000
_cell.length_b   1.000
_cell.length_c   1.000
_cell.angle_alpha   90.00
_cell.angle_beta   90.00
_cell.angle_gamma   90.00
#
_symmetry.space_group_name_H-M   'P 1'
#
loop_
_entity.id
_entity.type
_entity.pdbx_description
1 polymer ?
#
loop_
_entity_poly.entity_id
_entity_poly.type
_entity_poly.pdbx_seq_one_letter_code
_entity_poly.pdbx_strand_id
1 'polypeptide(L)'
;MPLGMPLRVEIVDAGAPIETRRDERGATLRIGADDAQRVMAYTRSCNWANGIVLVPTLTRLVLAGAFDGLKAGEPRAMRAFAATRKADPTRNLGLLWGALNLLGLAGWVTLGSGDEHADYALTPAGARVVECVNAQRPLFTRLADATAMLQHLHALCHRRRENADESARYAALVRICIDGWPLPAARDDLERHADAQLRTAMDGLLLGPTWVALDMPVFEKHGAQQGKVAASFFEVFDAHREGVAIGDAWPHADRVALDAAWALLRHAGVADSEAGGARVRLNETGRIHRPIAAPYAGLAASYLRSYALLDELLFGNPDPLDVDRDGHIDRVMNVYASSGAGSGPASKEITTKIIRRLFDETPLDQQPAGISDMGCGDGSALRRLAQYVIESTRRGRHLADHPLIVIGADYNESARSRAADTLAALSDVPGVHVRVIDADISRPDRYDEAVAASGLTVKGSDGGPRAARLSDLLHTFMFLVHNRRLGVRSGEAADAILERHLRQVDRAHLRGVVERYYPGQLTVSDDAALPVALDTIKRAFRVAYSDAEGLVPGYVAAADLIDFVARWKPHAKHGFLVVEGHSPWAASLLDDAVAEPGRWTRTEQLPSVFNWGMHFLSRQFMAPFDEFMLAMCIAGLSPRDAIHGRIHPEGFPGPDLLDAYRFFSIADYVAYDAAHA
;
A
#
# COMPACT_ATOMS: atom_id res chain seq x y z
N MET A 1 -11.54 -15.09 1.40
CA MET A 1 -12.15 -16.09 0.48
C MET A 1 -11.02 -16.90 -0.11
N PRO A 2 -11.13 -18.24 -0.20
CA PRO A 2 -10.13 -18.96 -0.97
C PRO A 2 -10.12 -18.41 -2.40
N LEU A 3 -8.95 -18.20 -2.98
CA LEU A 3 -8.81 -17.98 -4.41
C LEU A 3 -9.59 -19.08 -5.14
N GLY A 4 -10.42 -18.74 -6.11
CA GLY A 4 -11.25 -19.70 -6.85
C GLY A 4 -12.69 -19.84 -6.41
N MET A 5 -13.15 -19.14 -5.33
CA MET A 5 -14.56 -19.16 -4.98
C MET A 5 -15.39 -18.34 -5.97
N PRO A 6 -16.48 -18.91 -6.53
CA PRO A 6 -17.38 -18.15 -7.38
C PRO A 6 -17.99 -16.95 -6.65
N LEU A 7 -18.01 -15.80 -7.31
CA LEU A 7 -18.62 -14.56 -6.83
C LEU A 7 -19.67 -14.10 -7.83
N ARG A 8 -20.79 -13.60 -7.32
CA ARG A 8 -21.82 -12.93 -8.10
C ARG A 8 -22.16 -11.60 -7.43
N VAL A 9 -22.28 -10.53 -8.21
CA VAL A 9 -22.75 -9.24 -7.74
C VAL A 9 -24.19 -9.00 -8.23
N GLU A 10 -25.06 -8.57 -7.33
CA GLU A 10 -26.41 -8.08 -7.62
C GLU A 10 -26.46 -6.59 -7.33
N ILE A 11 -26.68 -5.78 -8.36
CA ILE A 11 -26.85 -4.34 -8.21
C ILE A 11 -28.30 -4.06 -7.89
N VAL A 12 -28.52 -3.31 -6.80
CA VAL A 12 -29.85 -2.89 -6.32
C VAL A 12 -29.92 -1.36 -6.28
N ASP A 13 -31.04 -0.81 -5.81
CA ASP A 13 -31.25 0.64 -5.75
C ASP A 13 -30.14 1.33 -4.94
N ALA A 14 -29.80 2.55 -5.36
CA ALA A 14 -28.81 3.38 -4.69
C ALA A 14 -29.16 3.60 -3.21
N GLY A 15 -28.13 3.57 -2.34
CA GLY A 15 -28.31 3.70 -0.90
C GLY A 15 -28.80 2.43 -0.18
N ALA A 16 -29.00 1.32 -0.89
CA ALA A 16 -29.33 0.06 -0.25
C ALA A 16 -28.14 -0.46 0.58
N PRO A 17 -28.39 -1.07 1.75
CA PRO A 17 -27.33 -1.65 2.55
C PRO A 17 -26.64 -2.79 1.80
N ILE A 18 -25.33 -2.88 1.96
CA ILE A 18 -24.56 -3.94 1.35
C ILE A 18 -24.77 -5.24 2.13
N GLU A 19 -25.16 -6.27 1.39
CA GLU A 19 -25.44 -7.61 1.95
C GLU A 19 -24.55 -8.64 1.26
N THR A 20 -24.01 -9.58 2.05
CA THR A 20 -23.30 -10.75 1.54
C THR A 20 -24.08 -12.01 1.92
N ARG A 21 -24.34 -12.88 0.95
CA ARG A 21 -24.93 -14.20 1.16
C ARG A 21 -24.00 -15.26 0.62
N ARG A 22 -23.89 -16.37 1.32
CA ARG A 22 -23.12 -17.54 0.88
C ARG A 22 -24.03 -18.75 0.74
N ASP A 23 -23.83 -19.49 -0.32
CA ASP A 23 -24.46 -20.78 -0.57
C ASP A 23 -23.44 -21.80 -1.12
N GLU A 24 -23.89 -22.99 -1.49
CA GLU A 24 -23.03 -24.05 -2.04
C GLU A 24 -22.36 -23.67 -3.37
N ARG A 25 -22.86 -22.66 -4.07
CA ARG A 25 -22.34 -22.18 -5.36
C ARG A 25 -21.25 -21.13 -5.20
N GLY A 26 -21.23 -20.41 -4.07
CA GLY A 26 -20.27 -19.32 -3.84
C GLY A 26 -20.83 -18.20 -2.99
N ALA A 27 -20.35 -16.99 -3.21
CA ALA A 27 -20.81 -15.78 -2.53
C ALA A 27 -21.61 -14.88 -3.48
N THR A 28 -22.71 -14.32 -3.00
CA THR A 28 -23.47 -13.27 -3.69
C THR A 28 -23.36 -11.98 -2.89
N LEU A 29 -22.87 -10.92 -3.53
CA LEU A 29 -22.76 -9.58 -3.00
C LEU A 29 -23.88 -8.71 -3.59
N ARG A 30 -24.77 -8.20 -2.73
CA ARG A 30 -25.80 -7.21 -3.12
C ARG A 30 -25.29 -5.82 -2.73
N ILE A 31 -25.20 -4.93 -3.70
CA ILE A 31 -24.68 -3.57 -3.52
C ILE A 31 -25.57 -2.54 -4.22
N GLY A 32 -25.66 -1.34 -3.66
CA GLY A 32 -26.33 -0.23 -4.31
C GLY A 32 -25.63 0.21 -5.62
N ALA A 33 -26.38 0.79 -6.55
CA ALA A 33 -25.84 1.22 -7.84
C ALA A 33 -24.70 2.28 -7.69
N ASP A 34 -24.79 3.13 -6.68
CA ASP A 34 -23.76 4.12 -6.34
C ASP A 34 -22.49 3.45 -5.78
N ASP A 35 -22.65 2.44 -4.94
CA ASP A 35 -21.52 1.66 -4.42
C ASP A 35 -20.86 0.80 -5.50
N ALA A 36 -21.64 0.25 -6.44
CA ALA A 36 -21.12 -0.49 -7.58
C ALA A 36 -20.14 0.36 -8.40
N GLN A 37 -20.47 1.63 -8.66
CA GLN A 37 -19.59 2.55 -9.40
C GLN A 37 -18.29 2.83 -8.62
N ARG A 38 -18.36 2.98 -7.30
CA ARG A 38 -17.17 3.15 -6.44
C ARG A 38 -16.29 1.91 -6.42
N VAL A 39 -16.88 0.72 -6.36
CA VAL A 39 -16.16 -0.56 -6.46
C VAL A 39 -15.41 -0.66 -7.77
N MET A 40 -16.07 -0.37 -8.89
CA MET A 40 -15.39 -0.36 -10.19
C MET A 40 -14.23 0.64 -10.25
N ALA A 41 -14.43 1.85 -9.72
CA ALA A 41 -13.37 2.85 -9.66
C ALA A 41 -12.17 2.35 -8.85
N TYR A 42 -12.44 1.69 -7.74
CA TYR A 42 -11.43 1.12 -6.86
C TYR A 42 -10.64 -0.01 -7.54
N THR A 43 -11.33 -1.02 -8.10
CA THR A 43 -10.69 -2.16 -8.75
C THR A 43 -9.88 -1.75 -9.97
N ARG A 44 -10.39 -0.82 -10.80
CA ARG A 44 -9.65 -0.24 -11.92
C ARG A 44 -8.39 0.50 -11.46
N SER A 45 -8.48 1.26 -10.37
CA SER A 45 -7.33 1.98 -9.80
C SER A 45 -6.25 1.01 -9.32
N CYS A 46 -6.62 -0.11 -8.70
CA CYS A 46 -5.70 -1.19 -8.34
C CYS A 46 -5.08 -1.85 -9.57
N ASN A 47 -5.86 -2.09 -10.63
CA ASN A 47 -5.35 -2.64 -11.88
C ASN A 47 -4.35 -1.70 -12.57
N TRP A 48 -4.60 -0.38 -12.51
CA TRP A 48 -3.63 0.59 -13.01
C TRP A 48 -2.32 0.55 -12.21
N ALA A 49 -2.40 0.47 -10.90
CA ALA A 49 -1.23 0.31 -10.05
C ALA A 49 -0.48 -1.01 -10.32
N ASN A 50 -1.22 -2.12 -10.52
CA ASN A 50 -0.65 -3.41 -10.89
C ASN A 50 0.18 -3.34 -12.18
N GLY A 51 -0.32 -2.63 -13.19
CA GLY A 51 0.37 -2.50 -14.47
C GLY A 51 1.75 -1.86 -14.36
N ILE A 52 1.88 -0.86 -13.48
CA ILE A 52 3.15 -0.16 -13.22
C ILE A 52 4.23 -1.13 -12.70
N VAL A 53 3.84 -2.11 -11.89
CA VAL A 53 4.79 -3.05 -11.26
C VAL A 53 4.98 -4.34 -12.05
N LEU A 54 3.92 -4.88 -12.66
CA LEU A 54 3.95 -6.19 -13.33
C LEU A 54 4.63 -6.14 -14.71
N VAL A 55 4.26 -5.19 -15.55
CA VAL A 55 4.73 -5.17 -16.95
C VAL A 55 6.25 -5.03 -17.04
N PRO A 56 6.89 -4.06 -16.36
CA PRO A 56 8.35 -3.97 -16.40
C PRO A 56 9.02 -5.18 -15.76
N THR A 57 8.51 -5.72 -14.64
CA THR A 57 9.09 -6.88 -13.97
C THR A 57 9.04 -8.13 -14.85
N LEU A 58 7.87 -8.45 -15.40
CA LEU A 58 7.69 -9.56 -16.32
C LEU A 58 8.64 -9.43 -17.51
N THR A 59 8.64 -8.26 -18.14
CA THR A 59 9.45 -8.00 -19.33
C THR A 59 10.93 -8.20 -19.06
N ARG A 60 11.47 -7.60 -17.98
CA ARG A 60 12.89 -7.70 -17.66
C ARG A 60 13.30 -9.14 -17.33
N LEU A 61 12.49 -9.88 -16.59
CA LEU A 61 12.76 -11.30 -16.32
C LEU A 61 12.74 -12.16 -17.60
N VAL A 62 11.76 -11.96 -18.50
CA VAL A 62 11.71 -12.67 -19.78
C VAL A 62 12.91 -12.32 -20.66
N LEU A 63 13.25 -11.03 -20.80
CA LEU A 63 14.39 -10.59 -21.59
C LEU A 63 15.73 -11.07 -21.02
N ALA A 64 15.81 -11.23 -19.69
CA ALA A 64 16.94 -11.82 -19.02
C ALA A 64 17.04 -13.35 -19.17
N GLY A 65 16.06 -14.01 -19.79
CA GLY A 65 16.04 -15.45 -20.00
C GLY A 65 15.63 -16.27 -18.76
N ALA A 66 14.94 -15.65 -17.80
CA ALA A 66 14.47 -16.36 -16.61
C ALA A 66 13.61 -17.59 -16.94
N PHE A 67 12.89 -17.53 -18.04
CA PHE A 67 11.92 -18.55 -18.46
C PHE A 67 12.32 -19.28 -19.74
N ASP A 68 13.53 -19.06 -20.27
CA ASP A 68 13.98 -19.67 -21.52
C ASP A 68 13.99 -21.20 -21.42
N GLY A 69 13.28 -21.85 -22.33
CA GLY A 69 13.18 -23.30 -22.41
C GLY A 69 12.31 -23.96 -21.35
N LEU A 70 11.70 -23.21 -20.41
CA LEU A 70 10.81 -23.77 -19.39
C LEU A 70 9.42 -24.08 -19.96
N LYS A 71 8.93 -25.27 -19.65
CA LYS A 71 7.52 -25.63 -19.83
C LYS A 71 6.74 -25.34 -18.55
N ALA A 72 5.42 -25.22 -18.66
CA ALA A 72 4.57 -25.06 -17.49
C ALA A 72 4.79 -26.24 -16.50
N GLY A 73 4.98 -25.90 -15.22
CA GLY A 73 5.25 -26.85 -14.16
C GLY A 73 6.71 -27.35 -14.05
N GLU A 74 7.59 -26.98 -14.99
CA GLU A 74 9.00 -27.38 -14.94
C GLU A 74 9.78 -26.43 -14.00
N PRO A 75 10.40 -26.96 -12.92
CA PRO A 75 11.08 -26.12 -11.95
C PRO A 75 12.46 -25.68 -12.43
N ARG A 76 12.86 -24.48 -12.04
CA ARG A 76 14.23 -23.94 -12.19
C ARG A 76 14.69 -23.36 -10.87
N ALA A 77 15.91 -23.71 -10.46
CA ALA A 77 16.52 -23.13 -9.27
C ALA A 77 16.83 -21.63 -9.50
N MET A 78 16.33 -20.77 -8.62
CA MET A 78 16.53 -19.33 -8.69
C MET A 78 18.03 -18.98 -8.65
N ARG A 79 18.79 -19.60 -7.77
CA ARG A 79 20.24 -19.39 -7.64
C ARG A 79 21.00 -19.78 -8.91
N ALA A 80 20.60 -20.87 -9.57
CA ALA A 80 21.20 -21.29 -10.83
C ALA A 80 20.95 -20.26 -11.93
N PHE A 81 19.72 -19.73 -12.02
CA PHE A 81 19.41 -18.65 -12.95
C PHE A 81 20.22 -17.38 -12.63
N ALA A 82 20.27 -16.94 -11.38
CA ALA A 82 21.01 -15.76 -10.95
C ALA A 82 22.50 -15.86 -11.35
N ALA A 83 23.12 -17.05 -11.18
CA ALA A 83 24.50 -17.31 -11.58
C ALA A 83 24.74 -17.14 -13.08
N THR A 84 23.76 -17.48 -13.96
CA THR A 84 23.88 -17.27 -15.39
C THR A 84 23.94 -15.77 -15.75
N ARG A 85 23.37 -14.92 -14.93
CA ARG A 85 23.33 -13.46 -15.11
C ARG A 85 24.46 -12.74 -14.40
N LYS A 86 25.34 -13.46 -13.69
CA LYS A 86 26.40 -12.91 -12.83
C LYS A 86 25.85 -12.00 -11.71
N ALA A 87 24.59 -12.20 -11.33
CA ALA A 87 23.98 -11.51 -10.22
C ALA A 87 24.73 -11.86 -8.92
N ASP A 88 24.92 -10.86 -8.07
CA ASP A 88 25.53 -11.08 -6.76
C ASP A 88 24.57 -11.91 -5.87
N PRO A 89 24.95 -13.13 -5.48
CA PRO A 89 24.08 -13.99 -4.69
C PRO A 89 23.79 -13.44 -3.29
N THR A 90 24.61 -12.52 -2.79
CA THR A 90 24.38 -11.89 -1.48
C THR A 90 23.48 -10.68 -1.56
N ARG A 91 23.43 -9.98 -2.69
CA ARG A 91 22.74 -8.69 -2.81
C ARG A 91 21.53 -8.70 -3.73
N ASN A 92 21.60 -9.41 -4.87
CA ASN A 92 20.54 -9.42 -5.85
C ASN A 92 19.46 -10.50 -5.61
N LEU A 93 19.80 -11.60 -4.89
CA LEU A 93 18.87 -12.72 -4.71
C LEU A 93 17.55 -12.32 -4.04
N GLY A 94 17.60 -11.44 -3.05
CA GLY A 94 16.38 -10.94 -2.40
C GLY A 94 15.47 -10.17 -3.36
N LEU A 95 16.05 -9.32 -4.21
CA LEU A 95 15.30 -8.57 -5.21
C LEU A 95 14.77 -9.50 -6.31
N LEU A 96 15.57 -10.48 -6.74
CA LEU A 96 15.14 -11.48 -7.72
C LEU A 96 14.00 -12.34 -7.17
N TRP A 97 14.12 -12.80 -5.91
CA TRP A 97 13.04 -13.52 -5.24
C TRP A 97 11.76 -12.68 -5.18
N GLY A 98 11.90 -11.40 -4.79
CA GLY A 98 10.77 -10.46 -4.75
C GLY A 98 10.10 -10.26 -6.10
N ALA A 99 10.88 -10.16 -7.18
CA ALA A 99 10.37 -10.04 -8.55
C ALA A 99 9.63 -11.32 -9.01
N LEU A 100 10.19 -12.50 -8.73
CA LEU A 100 9.54 -13.78 -9.01
C LEU A 100 8.28 -13.97 -8.17
N ASN A 101 8.30 -13.56 -6.89
CA ASN A 101 7.14 -13.59 -6.02
C ASN A 101 6.02 -12.66 -6.51
N LEU A 102 6.35 -11.48 -7.06
CA LEU A 102 5.37 -10.59 -7.70
C LEU A 102 4.61 -11.30 -8.82
N LEU A 103 5.32 -12.05 -9.68
CA LEU A 103 4.68 -12.85 -10.71
C LEU A 103 3.96 -14.07 -10.14
N GLY A 104 4.42 -14.60 -9.01
CA GLY A 104 3.74 -15.66 -8.26
C GLY A 104 2.40 -15.20 -7.70
N LEU A 105 2.37 -14.02 -7.10
CA LEU A 105 1.14 -13.39 -6.60
C LEU A 105 0.15 -13.07 -7.72
N ALA A 106 0.65 -12.78 -8.93
CA ALA A 106 -0.16 -12.61 -10.13
C ALA A 106 -0.69 -13.95 -10.70
N GLY A 107 -0.25 -15.09 -10.17
CA GLY A 107 -0.65 -16.41 -10.64
C GLY A 107 0.09 -16.91 -11.88
N TRP A 108 1.18 -16.24 -12.29
CA TRP A 108 1.97 -16.60 -13.48
C TRP A 108 3.16 -17.51 -13.19
N VAL A 109 3.63 -17.51 -11.94
CA VAL A 109 4.75 -18.31 -11.47
C VAL A 109 4.34 -19.05 -10.21
N THR A 110 4.83 -20.26 -10.00
CA THR A 110 4.87 -20.90 -8.68
C THR A 110 6.26 -20.71 -8.12
N LEU A 111 6.36 -20.35 -6.85
CA LEU A 111 7.62 -20.11 -6.17
C LEU A 111 7.70 -21.02 -4.95
N GLY A 112 8.86 -21.67 -4.75
CA GLY A 112 9.14 -22.50 -3.59
C GLY A 112 9.35 -21.68 -2.31
N SER A 113 10.08 -22.25 -1.36
CA SER A 113 10.38 -21.61 -0.08
C SER A 113 11.03 -20.24 -0.25
N GLY A 114 10.82 -19.36 0.72
CA GLY A 114 11.42 -18.03 0.75
C GLY A 114 12.88 -18.06 1.22
N ASP A 115 13.70 -18.92 0.61
CA ASP A 115 15.12 -19.05 0.90
C ASP A 115 15.96 -19.09 -0.39
N GLU A 116 17.26 -19.16 -0.26
CA GLU A 116 18.21 -19.15 -1.37
C GLU A 116 18.14 -20.38 -2.28
N HIS A 117 17.46 -21.43 -1.85
CA HIS A 117 17.26 -22.68 -2.58
C HIS A 117 15.91 -22.73 -3.30
N ALA A 118 15.16 -21.63 -3.30
CA ALA A 118 13.85 -21.57 -3.92
C ALA A 118 13.92 -21.95 -5.41
N ASP A 119 13.04 -22.86 -5.79
CA ASP A 119 12.74 -23.16 -7.18
C ASP A 119 11.53 -22.34 -7.64
N TYR A 120 11.49 -22.01 -8.90
CA TYR A 120 10.32 -21.39 -9.52
C TYR A 120 9.93 -22.13 -10.79
N ALA A 121 8.64 -22.12 -11.12
CA ALA A 121 8.11 -22.72 -12.34
C ALA A 121 7.00 -21.84 -12.93
N LEU A 122 6.82 -21.89 -14.25
CA LEU A 122 5.68 -21.24 -14.88
C LEU A 122 4.39 -22.00 -14.58
N THR A 123 3.33 -21.28 -14.28
CA THR A 123 1.97 -21.82 -14.38
C THR A 123 1.55 -21.93 -15.85
N PRO A 124 0.48 -22.65 -16.21
CA PRO A 124 -0.06 -22.62 -17.56
C PRO A 124 -0.38 -21.19 -18.06
N ALA A 125 -0.96 -20.34 -17.21
CA ALA A 125 -1.20 -18.93 -17.52
C ALA A 125 0.11 -18.15 -17.71
N GLY A 126 1.12 -18.39 -16.84
CA GLY A 126 2.44 -17.80 -16.97
C GLY A 126 3.16 -18.18 -18.26
N ALA A 127 3.06 -19.44 -18.68
CA ALA A 127 3.63 -19.88 -19.96
C ALA A 127 3.02 -19.12 -21.14
N ARG A 128 1.71 -18.88 -21.12
CA ARG A 128 1.03 -18.06 -22.13
C ARG A 128 1.50 -16.60 -22.09
N VAL A 129 1.60 -16.01 -20.94
CA VAL A 129 2.07 -14.62 -20.77
C VAL A 129 3.51 -14.46 -21.30
N VAL A 130 4.41 -15.41 -20.99
CA VAL A 130 5.78 -15.45 -21.51
C VAL A 130 5.80 -15.62 -23.03
N GLU A 131 4.93 -16.46 -23.60
CA GLU A 131 4.75 -16.60 -25.05
C GLU A 131 4.39 -15.26 -25.70
N CYS A 132 3.43 -14.52 -25.13
CA CYS A 132 3.04 -13.19 -25.62
C CYS A 132 4.20 -12.19 -25.60
N VAL A 133 4.98 -12.15 -24.50
CA VAL A 133 6.16 -11.27 -24.39
C VAL A 133 7.20 -11.64 -25.45
N ASN A 134 7.48 -12.93 -25.64
CA ASN A 134 8.45 -13.39 -26.63
C ASN A 134 8.01 -13.09 -28.06
N ALA A 135 6.73 -13.26 -28.38
CA ALA A 135 6.17 -12.96 -29.70
C ALA A 135 6.20 -11.45 -30.01
N GLN A 136 6.12 -10.60 -29.00
CA GLN A 136 6.07 -9.14 -29.14
C GLN A 136 7.24 -8.45 -28.42
N ARG A 137 8.43 -9.07 -28.40
CA ARG A 137 9.64 -8.54 -27.71
C ARG A 137 9.88 -7.03 -27.93
N PRO A 138 9.81 -6.49 -29.17
CA PRO A 138 10.04 -5.07 -29.38
C PRO A 138 9.02 -4.16 -28.69
N LEU A 139 7.75 -4.59 -28.59
CA LEU A 139 6.71 -3.85 -27.87
C LEU A 139 6.97 -3.87 -26.37
N PHE A 140 7.21 -5.05 -25.80
CA PHE A 140 7.45 -5.19 -24.37
C PHE A 140 8.73 -4.48 -23.92
N THR A 141 9.81 -4.50 -24.73
CA THR A 141 11.01 -3.70 -24.47
C THR A 141 10.65 -2.21 -24.38
N ARG A 142 9.87 -1.68 -25.34
CA ARG A 142 9.41 -0.27 -25.28
C ARG A 142 8.55 0.02 -24.07
N LEU A 143 7.70 -0.92 -23.62
CA LEU A 143 6.89 -0.75 -22.42
C LEU A 143 7.75 -0.73 -21.15
N ALA A 144 8.74 -1.62 -21.03
CA ALA A 144 9.64 -1.61 -19.89
C ALA A 144 10.52 -0.33 -19.84
N ASP A 145 11.01 0.11 -21.00
CA ASP A 145 11.80 1.34 -21.12
C ASP A 145 10.95 2.60 -20.91
N ALA A 146 9.62 2.51 -21.11
CA ALA A 146 8.73 3.64 -20.89
C ALA A 146 8.68 4.09 -19.41
N THR A 147 9.05 3.24 -18.45
CA THR A 147 9.11 3.60 -17.03
C THR A 147 9.98 4.83 -16.78
N ALA A 148 11.11 4.94 -17.49
CA ALA A 148 12.00 6.11 -17.42
C ALA A 148 11.35 7.40 -17.96
N MET A 149 10.46 7.31 -18.93
CA MET A 149 9.71 8.43 -19.49
C MET A 149 8.48 8.76 -18.62
N LEU A 150 7.75 7.73 -18.17
CA LEU A 150 6.50 7.89 -17.43
C LEU A 150 6.71 8.60 -16.08
N GLN A 151 7.89 8.44 -15.44
CA GLN A 151 8.22 9.20 -14.24
C GLN A 151 8.25 10.73 -14.46
N HIS A 152 8.42 11.17 -15.71
CA HIS A 152 8.45 12.58 -16.10
C HIS A 152 7.14 13.08 -16.71
N LEU A 153 6.13 12.21 -16.83
CA LEU A 153 4.89 12.52 -17.55
C LEU A 153 4.16 13.73 -16.96
N HIS A 154 4.17 13.90 -15.64
CA HIS A 154 3.62 15.08 -14.97
C HIS A 154 4.29 16.37 -15.49
N ALA A 155 5.62 16.40 -15.59
CA ALA A 155 6.35 17.56 -16.11
C ALA A 155 6.07 17.80 -17.60
N LEU A 156 5.94 16.74 -18.41
CA LEU A 156 5.57 16.84 -19.82
C LEU A 156 4.17 17.44 -20.00
N CYS A 157 3.20 17.02 -19.19
CA CYS A 157 1.82 17.52 -19.29
C CYS A 157 1.67 18.96 -18.79
N HIS A 158 2.36 19.38 -17.71
CA HIS A 158 2.17 20.68 -17.09
C HIS A 158 3.16 21.77 -17.54
N ARG A 159 4.38 21.38 -17.97
CA ARG A 159 5.43 22.30 -18.34
C ARG A 159 5.99 21.87 -19.69
N ARG A 160 6.12 22.79 -20.61
CA ARG A 160 6.80 22.54 -21.87
C ARG A 160 8.25 22.10 -21.57
N ARG A 161 8.45 20.80 -21.54
CA ARG A 161 9.77 20.21 -21.49
C ARG A 161 10.24 20.10 -22.95
N GLU A 162 11.43 20.55 -23.24
CA GLU A 162 12.06 20.40 -24.57
C GLU A 162 12.49 18.94 -24.79
N ASN A 163 11.53 18.01 -24.76
CA ASN A 163 11.76 16.60 -25.03
C ASN A 163 10.65 16.03 -25.93
N ALA A 164 10.63 16.52 -27.17
CA ALA A 164 9.68 16.08 -28.18
C ALA A 164 9.72 14.57 -28.41
N ASP A 165 10.87 13.91 -28.19
CA ASP A 165 11.01 12.46 -28.35
C ASP A 165 10.25 11.68 -27.27
N GLU A 166 10.25 12.14 -26.02
CA GLU A 166 9.48 11.49 -24.94
C GLU A 166 7.96 11.59 -25.19
N SER A 167 7.49 12.78 -25.57
CA SER A 167 6.08 13.01 -25.91
C SER A 167 5.63 12.17 -27.10
N ALA A 168 6.45 12.06 -28.15
CA ALA A 168 6.16 11.22 -29.31
C ALA A 168 6.13 9.73 -28.95
N ARG A 169 7.07 9.24 -28.11
CA ARG A 169 7.08 7.86 -27.63
C ARG A 169 5.86 7.54 -26.79
N TYR A 170 5.48 8.45 -25.87
CA TYR A 170 4.27 8.29 -25.07
C TYR A 170 3.03 8.21 -25.97
N ALA A 171 2.86 9.16 -26.89
CA ALA A 171 1.72 9.18 -27.81
C ALA A 171 1.66 7.92 -28.70
N ALA A 172 2.81 7.38 -29.12
CA ALA A 172 2.87 6.14 -29.89
C ALA A 172 2.41 4.93 -29.07
N LEU A 173 2.79 4.82 -27.79
CA LEU A 173 2.33 3.75 -26.90
C LEU A 173 0.83 3.86 -26.61
N VAL A 174 0.34 5.08 -26.36
CA VAL A 174 -1.09 5.34 -26.16
C VAL A 174 -1.90 4.92 -27.39
N ARG A 175 -1.41 5.20 -28.60
CA ARG A 175 -2.08 4.78 -29.85
C ARG A 175 -2.19 3.27 -29.93
N ILE A 176 -1.10 2.53 -29.64
CA ILE A 176 -1.12 1.05 -29.65
C ILE A 176 -2.12 0.53 -28.61
N CYS A 177 -2.19 1.14 -27.43
CA CYS A 177 -3.17 0.78 -26.41
C CYS A 177 -4.62 0.96 -26.92
N ILE A 178 -4.92 2.11 -27.51
CA ILE A 178 -6.27 2.44 -28.06
C ILE A 178 -6.64 1.52 -29.23
N ASP A 179 -5.68 1.21 -30.11
CA ASP A 179 -5.89 0.32 -31.26
C ASP A 179 -6.01 -1.16 -30.83
N GLY A 180 -5.70 -1.47 -29.58
CA GLY A 180 -5.64 -2.82 -29.01
C GLY A 180 -4.26 -3.45 -29.11
N TRP A 181 -3.80 -4.02 -27.98
CA TRP A 181 -2.48 -4.65 -27.91
C TRP A 181 -2.35 -5.84 -28.89
N PRO A 182 -1.32 -5.89 -29.74
CA PRO A 182 -1.17 -6.89 -30.78
C PRO A 182 -0.65 -8.22 -30.21
N LEU A 183 -1.37 -8.83 -29.27
CA LEU A 183 -1.02 -10.13 -28.72
C LEU A 183 -1.42 -11.25 -29.68
N PRO A 184 -0.70 -12.39 -29.69
CA PRO A 184 -1.06 -13.57 -30.46
C PRO A 184 -2.48 -14.04 -30.09
N ALA A 185 -3.20 -14.62 -31.07
CA ALA A 185 -4.55 -15.14 -30.82
C ALA A 185 -4.55 -16.24 -29.74
N ALA A 186 -5.46 -16.16 -28.80
CA ALA A 186 -5.64 -17.17 -27.77
C ALA A 186 -6.29 -18.44 -28.36
N ARG A 187 -5.81 -19.61 -27.96
CA ARG A 187 -6.25 -20.93 -28.44
C ARG A 187 -7.42 -21.51 -27.63
N ASP A 188 -7.50 -21.14 -26.37
CA ASP A 188 -8.50 -21.67 -25.43
C ASP A 188 -8.91 -20.63 -24.37
N ASP A 189 -9.77 -21.03 -23.41
CA ASP A 189 -10.27 -20.15 -22.35
C ASP A 189 -9.19 -19.72 -21.36
N LEU A 190 -8.24 -20.59 -21.05
CA LEU A 190 -7.14 -20.27 -20.14
C LEU A 190 -6.24 -19.19 -20.75
N GLU A 191 -5.91 -19.33 -22.03
CA GLU A 191 -5.12 -18.33 -22.74
C GLU A 191 -5.85 -17.00 -22.87
N ARG A 192 -7.16 -17.03 -23.17
CA ARG A 192 -7.99 -15.81 -23.19
C ARG A 192 -7.98 -15.09 -21.85
N HIS A 193 -8.04 -15.86 -20.75
CA HIS A 193 -7.96 -15.30 -19.42
C HIS A 193 -6.58 -14.68 -19.12
N ALA A 194 -5.50 -15.39 -19.43
CA ALA A 194 -4.14 -14.89 -19.28
C ALA A 194 -3.88 -13.63 -20.14
N ASP A 195 -4.38 -13.62 -21.38
CA ASP A 195 -4.29 -12.46 -22.27
C ASP A 195 -5.08 -11.26 -21.72
N ALA A 196 -6.25 -11.47 -21.14
CA ALA A 196 -7.04 -10.41 -20.49
C ALA A 196 -6.29 -9.80 -19.30
N GLN A 197 -5.70 -10.64 -18.45
CA GLN A 197 -4.86 -10.18 -17.33
C GLN A 197 -3.68 -9.34 -17.84
N LEU A 198 -2.98 -9.83 -18.86
CA LEU A 198 -1.82 -9.15 -19.44
C LEU A 198 -2.23 -7.80 -20.05
N ARG A 199 -3.34 -7.74 -20.82
CA ARG A 199 -3.87 -6.48 -21.39
C ARG A 199 -4.20 -5.49 -20.30
N THR A 200 -4.91 -5.91 -19.24
CA THR A 200 -5.24 -5.08 -18.08
C THR A 200 -3.99 -4.49 -17.43
N ALA A 201 -2.91 -5.29 -17.29
CA ALA A 201 -1.65 -4.80 -16.77
C ALA A 201 -0.97 -3.81 -17.74
N MET A 202 -0.98 -4.07 -19.07
CA MET A 202 -0.40 -3.17 -20.06
C MET A 202 -1.14 -1.82 -20.11
N ASP A 203 -2.48 -1.83 -20.04
CA ASP A 203 -3.29 -0.61 -19.93
C ASP A 203 -2.94 0.16 -18.64
N GLY A 204 -2.81 -0.55 -17.55
CA GLY A 204 -2.50 0.04 -16.24
C GLY A 204 -1.14 0.75 -16.19
N LEU A 205 -0.13 0.22 -16.87
CA LEU A 205 1.19 0.86 -16.97
C LEU A 205 1.10 2.27 -17.58
N LEU A 206 0.17 2.50 -18.51
CA LEU A 206 -0.05 3.81 -19.11
C LEU A 206 -1.08 4.65 -18.33
N LEU A 207 -2.20 4.05 -17.94
CA LEU A 207 -3.31 4.75 -17.29
C LEU A 207 -2.94 5.30 -15.91
N GLY A 208 -2.24 4.53 -15.09
CA GLY A 208 -1.87 4.96 -13.75
C GLY A 208 -1.03 6.24 -13.75
N PRO A 209 0.14 6.27 -14.40
CA PRO A 209 0.95 7.49 -14.49
C PRO A 209 0.24 8.65 -15.19
N THR A 210 -0.58 8.36 -16.20
CA THR A 210 -1.37 9.39 -16.90
C THR A 210 -2.36 10.05 -15.96
N TRP A 211 -3.10 9.25 -15.20
CA TRP A 211 -4.04 9.78 -14.22
C TRP A 211 -3.37 10.71 -13.23
N VAL A 212 -2.28 10.24 -12.63
CA VAL A 212 -1.53 11.02 -11.64
C VAL A 212 -0.92 12.28 -12.25
N ALA A 213 -0.41 12.20 -13.47
CA ALA A 213 0.13 13.36 -14.18
C ALA A 213 -0.92 14.48 -14.36
N LEU A 214 -2.20 14.13 -14.51
CA LEU A 214 -3.28 15.09 -14.69
C LEU A 214 -3.94 15.51 -13.35
N ASP A 215 -3.86 14.69 -12.30
CA ASP A 215 -4.48 14.95 -11.00
C ASP A 215 -3.55 15.66 -10.00
N MET A 216 -2.24 15.43 -10.09
CA MET A 216 -1.28 16.02 -9.17
C MET A 216 -1.05 17.50 -9.51
N PRO A 217 -1.17 18.42 -8.51
CA PRO A 217 -0.80 19.83 -8.69
C PRO A 217 0.69 20.00 -8.98
N VAL A 218 1.06 21.16 -9.50
CA VAL A 218 2.47 21.51 -9.68
C VAL A 218 3.04 22.04 -8.37
N PHE A 219 4.11 21.41 -7.91
CA PHE A 219 4.86 21.82 -6.73
C PHE A 219 6.25 22.34 -7.12
N GLU A 220 6.72 23.37 -6.44
CA GLU A 220 8.09 23.87 -6.56
C GLU A 220 8.78 23.89 -5.20
N LYS A 221 10.08 23.61 -5.21
CA LYS A 221 10.91 23.73 -4.01
C LYS A 221 11.42 25.17 -3.88
N HIS A 222 11.18 25.77 -2.71
CA HIS A 222 11.83 27.00 -2.27
C HIS A 222 12.66 26.66 -1.02
N GLY A 223 13.94 26.34 -1.22
CA GLY A 223 14.79 25.83 -0.15
C GLY A 223 14.34 24.44 0.33
N ALA A 224 14.11 24.27 1.63
CA ALA A 224 13.54 23.03 2.21
C ALA A 224 12.02 22.91 2.04
N GLN A 225 11.33 23.99 1.68
CA GLN A 225 9.88 24.02 1.55
C GLN A 225 9.44 23.65 0.13
N GLN A 226 8.33 22.93 0.03
CA GLN A 226 7.64 22.66 -1.23
C GLN A 226 6.28 23.35 -1.19
N GLY A 227 6.06 24.32 -2.08
CA GLY A 227 4.80 25.03 -2.24
C GLY A 227 4.04 24.60 -3.49
N LYS A 228 2.72 24.56 -3.41
CA LYS A 228 1.84 24.42 -4.58
C LYS A 228 1.88 25.72 -5.36
N VAL A 229 2.29 25.66 -6.64
CA VAL A 229 2.42 26.84 -7.52
C VAL A 229 1.36 26.86 -8.63
N ALA A 230 0.77 25.72 -8.98
CA ALA A 230 -0.33 25.66 -9.95
C ALA A 230 -1.30 24.52 -9.62
N ALA A 231 -2.57 24.73 -9.98
CA ALA A 231 -3.61 23.71 -9.87
C ALA A 231 -3.36 22.57 -10.86
N SER A 232 -3.84 21.37 -10.51
CA SER A 232 -3.89 20.23 -11.44
C SER A 232 -4.94 20.45 -12.54
N PHE A 233 -4.85 19.64 -13.61
CA PHE A 233 -5.89 19.64 -14.63
C PHE A 233 -7.26 19.32 -14.03
N PHE A 234 -7.35 18.32 -13.15
CA PHE A 234 -8.61 17.91 -12.54
C PHE A 234 -9.17 18.94 -11.54
N GLU A 235 -8.34 19.68 -10.84
CA GLU A 235 -8.80 20.80 -9.99
C GLU A 235 -9.44 21.91 -10.83
N VAL A 236 -8.87 22.20 -12.00
CA VAL A 236 -9.48 23.20 -12.93
C VAL A 236 -10.81 22.69 -13.48
N PHE A 237 -10.94 21.38 -13.75
CA PHE A 237 -12.25 20.82 -14.21
C PHE A 237 -13.33 20.85 -13.16
N ASP A 238 -13.01 20.68 -11.88
CA ASP A 238 -14.00 20.82 -10.82
C ASP A 238 -14.60 22.22 -10.76
N ALA A 239 -13.79 23.22 -11.08
CA ALA A 239 -14.25 24.61 -11.17
C ALA A 239 -15.07 24.89 -12.45
N HIS A 240 -14.89 24.10 -13.52
CA HIS A 240 -15.52 24.32 -14.83
C HIS A 240 -16.22 23.05 -15.34
N ARG A 241 -17.42 22.77 -14.81
CA ARG A 241 -18.20 21.56 -15.14
C ARG A 241 -18.51 21.37 -16.62
N GLU A 242 -18.56 22.45 -17.39
CA GLU A 242 -18.83 22.44 -18.83
C GLU A 242 -17.64 22.00 -19.69
N GLY A 243 -16.48 21.77 -19.07
CA GLY A 243 -15.23 21.43 -19.77
C GLY A 243 -14.35 22.64 -20.02
N VAL A 244 -13.11 22.39 -20.32
CA VAL A 244 -12.04 23.40 -20.48
C VAL A 244 -11.38 23.26 -21.84
N ALA A 245 -11.14 24.38 -22.51
CA ALA A 245 -10.32 24.43 -23.72
C ALA A 245 -8.83 24.24 -23.34
N ILE A 246 -8.24 23.15 -23.80
CA ILE A 246 -6.88 22.76 -23.39
C ILE A 246 -5.86 23.84 -23.74
N GLY A 247 -5.99 24.45 -24.94
CA GLY A 247 -5.02 25.46 -25.40
C GLY A 247 -5.00 26.73 -24.56
N ASP A 248 -6.14 27.13 -24.03
CA ASP A 248 -6.29 28.38 -23.28
C ASP A 248 -5.89 28.20 -21.80
N ALA A 249 -6.24 27.04 -21.23
CA ALA A 249 -5.98 26.77 -19.82
C ALA A 249 -4.51 26.41 -19.54
N TRP A 250 -3.82 25.76 -20.48
CA TRP A 250 -2.44 25.32 -20.32
C TRP A 250 -1.57 25.63 -21.54
N PRO A 251 -1.26 26.91 -21.80
CA PRO A 251 -0.52 27.34 -22.99
C PRO A 251 0.93 26.81 -23.02
N HIS A 252 1.47 26.40 -21.88
CA HIS A 252 2.84 25.89 -21.74
C HIS A 252 2.93 24.36 -21.73
N ALA A 253 1.81 23.65 -21.78
CA ALA A 253 1.79 22.18 -21.78
C ALA A 253 2.31 21.63 -23.11
N ASP A 254 3.00 20.47 -23.06
CA ASP A 254 3.31 19.71 -24.26
C ASP A 254 2.02 19.14 -24.86
N ARG A 255 1.65 19.64 -26.05
CA ARG A 255 0.37 19.28 -26.69
C ARG A 255 0.32 17.83 -27.11
N VAL A 256 1.44 17.25 -27.56
CA VAL A 256 1.49 15.85 -27.99
C VAL A 256 1.24 14.91 -26.82
N ALA A 257 1.91 15.16 -25.68
CA ALA A 257 1.72 14.38 -24.47
C ALA A 257 0.31 14.56 -23.88
N LEU A 258 -0.18 15.81 -23.83
CA LEU A 258 -1.48 16.12 -23.23
C LEU A 258 -2.64 15.59 -24.06
N ASP A 259 -2.60 15.71 -25.40
CA ASP A 259 -3.63 15.17 -26.27
C ASP A 259 -3.67 13.63 -26.22
N ALA A 260 -2.51 12.98 -26.12
CA ALA A 260 -2.41 11.53 -25.92
C ALA A 260 -2.98 11.11 -24.55
N ALA A 261 -2.67 11.85 -23.48
CA ALA A 261 -3.21 11.59 -22.14
C ALA A 261 -4.76 11.64 -22.14
N TRP A 262 -5.34 12.66 -22.76
CA TRP A 262 -6.80 12.77 -22.88
C TRP A 262 -7.41 11.69 -23.77
N ALA A 263 -6.74 11.31 -24.85
CA ALA A 263 -7.19 10.20 -25.71
C ALA A 263 -7.23 8.88 -24.92
N LEU A 264 -6.22 8.63 -24.08
CA LEU A 264 -6.16 7.46 -23.22
C LEU A 264 -7.28 7.46 -22.16
N LEU A 265 -7.54 8.59 -21.49
CA LEU A 265 -8.62 8.69 -20.50
C LEU A 265 -10.02 8.52 -21.14
N ARG A 266 -10.22 9.00 -22.37
CA ARG A 266 -11.45 8.74 -23.14
C ARG A 266 -11.60 7.27 -23.47
N HIS A 267 -10.52 6.62 -23.92
CA HIS A 267 -10.51 5.18 -24.19
C HIS A 267 -10.86 4.37 -22.94
N ALA A 268 -10.38 4.80 -21.76
CA ALA A 268 -10.73 4.20 -20.48
C ALA A 268 -12.16 4.53 -19.99
N GLY A 269 -12.93 5.36 -20.71
CA GLY A 269 -14.30 5.72 -20.37
C GLY A 269 -14.45 6.65 -19.17
N VAL A 270 -13.40 7.39 -18.78
CA VAL A 270 -13.41 8.29 -17.62
C VAL A 270 -13.40 9.78 -17.99
N ALA A 271 -13.28 10.08 -19.28
CA ALA A 271 -13.31 11.45 -19.81
C ALA A 271 -14.15 11.54 -21.09
N ASP A 272 -14.69 12.73 -21.35
CA ASP A 272 -15.39 13.09 -22.58
C ASP A 272 -14.67 14.26 -23.27
N SER A 273 -14.94 14.41 -24.57
CA SER A 273 -14.60 15.63 -25.31
C SER A 273 -15.79 16.08 -26.14
N GLU A 274 -15.94 17.39 -26.33
CA GLU A 274 -16.85 17.93 -27.31
C GLU A 274 -16.45 17.56 -28.74
N ALA A 275 -17.41 17.68 -29.67
CA ALA A 275 -17.13 17.45 -31.08
C ALA A 275 -15.94 18.30 -31.56
N GLY A 276 -14.91 17.63 -32.10
CA GLY A 276 -13.67 18.26 -32.53
C GLY A 276 -12.52 18.28 -31.49
N GLY A 277 -12.74 17.79 -30.25
CA GLY A 277 -11.66 17.62 -29.26
C GLY A 277 -11.13 18.90 -28.62
N ALA A 278 -11.76 20.05 -28.89
CA ALA A 278 -11.30 21.35 -28.41
C ALA A 278 -11.47 21.53 -26.89
N ARG A 279 -12.50 20.94 -26.32
CA ARG A 279 -12.78 20.94 -24.88
C ARG A 279 -12.82 19.53 -24.35
N VAL A 280 -12.27 19.33 -23.17
CA VAL A 280 -12.23 18.05 -22.45
C VAL A 280 -12.78 18.21 -21.05
N ARG A 281 -13.32 17.13 -20.50
CA ARG A 281 -13.81 17.06 -19.11
C ARG A 281 -13.73 15.64 -18.57
N LEU A 282 -13.65 15.51 -17.25
CA LEU A 282 -13.99 14.26 -16.61
C LEU A 282 -15.52 14.06 -16.70
N ASN A 283 -15.93 12.87 -17.13
CA ASN A 283 -17.33 12.46 -17.05
C ASN A 283 -17.69 12.03 -15.61
N GLU A 284 -18.91 11.54 -15.40
CA GLU A 284 -19.36 11.12 -14.07
C GLU A 284 -18.49 9.99 -13.51
N THR A 285 -18.17 8.99 -14.33
CA THR A 285 -17.25 7.90 -13.95
C THR A 285 -15.88 8.45 -13.52
N GLY A 286 -15.31 9.37 -14.28
CA GLY A 286 -14.03 10.00 -13.96
C GLY A 286 -14.07 10.79 -12.65
N ARG A 287 -15.18 11.48 -12.36
CA ARG A 287 -15.34 12.19 -11.08
C ARG A 287 -15.42 11.25 -9.88
N ILE A 288 -16.07 10.08 -10.04
CA ILE A 288 -16.09 9.04 -9.00
C ILE A 288 -14.70 8.42 -8.81
N HIS A 289 -13.94 8.23 -9.90
CA HIS A 289 -12.58 7.70 -9.85
C HIS A 289 -11.60 8.64 -9.13
N ARG A 290 -11.77 9.95 -9.24
CA ARG A 290 -10.77 10.92 -8.81
C ARG A 290 -10.29 10.75 -7.37
N PRO A 291 -11.16 10.72 -6.33
CA PRO A 291 -10.72 10.56 -4.95
C PRO A 291 -10.15 9.16 -4.66
N ILE A 292 -10.37 8.19 -5.54
CA ILE A 292 -9.97 6.80 -5.37
C ILE A 292 -8.67 6.50 -6.11
N ALA A 293 -8.56 6.93 -7.37
CA ALA A 293 -7.44 6.54 -8.23
C ALA A 293 -6.11 7.17 -7.84
N ALA A 294 -6.10 8.43 -7.43
CA ALA A 294 -4.88 9.15 -7.10
C ALA A 294 -4.05 8.47 -5.98
N PRO A 295 -4.64 8.01 -4.86
CA PRO A 295 -3.90 7.29 -3.83
C PRO A 295 -3.22 6.01 -4.35
N TYR A 296 -3.93 5.18 -5.10
CA TYR A 296 -3.40 3.87 -5.54
C TYR A 296 -2.41 4.01 -6.69
N ALA A 297 -2.83 4.66 -7.77
CA ALA A 297 -1.98 4.88 -8.93
C ALA A 297 -0.78 5.78 -8.59
N GLY A 298 -0.97 6.80 -7.76
CA GLY A 298 0.09 7.72 -7.35
C GLY A 298 1.15 7.06 -6.47
N LEU A 299 0.74 6.22 -5.53
CA LEU A 299 1.69 5.44 -4.75
C LEU A 299 2.56 4.57 -5.67
N ALA A 300 1.95 3.76 -6.55
CA ALA A 300 2.69 2.91 -7.48
C ALA A 300 3.56 3.73 -8.46
N ALA A 301 3.03 4.83 -9.02
CA ALA A 301 3.76 5.68 -9.96
C ALA A 301 4.98 6.37 -9.31
N SER A 302 4.95 6.64 -8.00
CA SER A 302 6.10 7.18 -7.28
C SER A 302 7.33 6.28 -7.32
N TYR A 303 7.15 4.98 -7.60
CA TYR A 303 8.22 3.98 -7.73
C TYR A 303 8.71 3.76 -9.18
N LEU A 304 8.19 4.47 -10.18
CA LEU A 304 8.62 4.34 -11.58
C LEU A 304 10.13 4.51 -11.77
N ARG A 305 10.76 5.33 -10.93
CA ARG A 305 12.21 5.50 -10.90
C ARG A 305 12.94 4.19 -10.60
N SER A 306 12.48 3.42 -9.63
CA SER A 306 13.05 2.11 -9.30
C SER A 306 12.81 1.11 -10.43
N TYR A 307 11.65 1.14 -11.05
CA TYR A 307 11.33 0.29 -12.20
C TYR A 307 12.15 0.63 -13.45
N ALA A 308 12.55 1.89 -13.62
CA ALA A 308 13.48 2.28 -14.69
C ALA A 308 14.89 1.70 -14.50
N LEU A 309 15.26 1.36 -13.27
CA LEU A 309 16.57 0.77 -12.90
C LEU A 309 16.48 -0.75 -12.68
N LEU A 310 15.39 -1.41 -13.04
CA LEU A 310 15.11 -2.79 -12.62
C LEU A 310 16.18 -3.79 -13.07
N ASP A 311 16.75 -3.66 -14.26
CA ASP A 311 17.84 -4.53 -14.72
C ASP A 311 19.07 -4.42 -13.81
N GLU A 312 19.44 -3.20 -13.45
CA GLU A 312 20.56 -2.93 -12.55
C GLU A 312 20.29 -3.50 -11.16
N LEU A 313 19.08 -3.33 -10.65
CA LEU A 313 18.67 -3.83 -9.34
C LEU A 313 18.65 -5.36 -9.27
N LEU A 314 18.19 -6.03 -10.32
CA LEU A 314 18.07 -7.48 -10.34
C LEU A 314 19.37 -8.20 -10.67
N PHE A 315 20.23 -7.61 -11.54
CA PHE A 315 21.36 -8.32 -12.12
C PHE A 315 22.68 -7.54 -12.08
N GLY A 316 22.64 -6.27 -11.72
CA GLY A 316 23.81 -5.38 -11.61
C GLY A 316 24.08 -4.93 -10.19
N ASN A 317 24.34 -3.63 -10.02
CA ASN A 317 24.58 -3.02 -8.73
C ASN A 317 23.26 -2.53 -8.11
N PRO A 318 22.79 -3.10 -6.97
CA PRO A 318 21.57 -2.63 -6.28
C PRO A 318 21.77 -1.38 -5.40
N ASP A 319 22.98 -0.79 -5.34
CA ASP A 319 23.30 0.37 -4.49
C ASP A 319 22.42 1.61 -4.73
N PRO A 320 21.90 1.90 -5.95
CA PRO A 320 20.97 3.02 -6.12
C PRO A 320 19.77 3.04 -5.16
N LEU A 321 19.41 1.88 -4.58
CA LEU A 321 18.38 1.80 -3.55
C LEU A 321 18.88 2.19 -2.15
N ASP A 322 20.18 2.20 -1.91
CA ASP A 322 20.79 2.45 -0.59
C ASP A 322 21.25 3.89 -0.38
N VAL A 323 21.45 4.64 -1.47
CA VAL A 323 22.14 5.94 -1.45
C VAL A 323 21.37 7.01 -0.70
N ASP A 324 20.06 6.94 -0.71
CA ASP A 324 19.20 7.84 0.08
C ASP A 324 17.89 7.11 0.37
N ARG A 325 17.41 7.19 1.61
CA ARG A 325 16.12 6.59 2.00
C ARG A 325 14.98 6.98 1.08
N ASP A 326 15.09 8.11 0.39
CA ASP A 326 14.07 8.68 -0.46
C ASP A 326 14.47 8.76 -1.94
N GLY A 327 15.74 8.47 -2.28
CA GLY A 327 16.24 8.67 -3.65
C GLY A 327 15.70 7.71 -4.68
N HIS A 328 15.13 6.59 -4.26
CA HIS A 328 14.54 5.56 -5.14
C HIS A 328 13.09 5.83 -5.52
N ILE A 329 12.43 6.79 -4.90
CA ILE A 329 11.03 7.16 -5.18
C ILE A 329 10.89 8.66 -5.51
N ASP A 330 9.81 9.01 -6.20
CA ASP A 330 9.37 10.40 -6.29
C ASP A 330 8.63 10.78 -5.00
N ARG A 331 9.34 11.40 -4.08
CA ARG A 331 8.80 11.77 -2.77
C ARG A 331 7.64 12.75 -2.85
N VAL A 332 7.64 13.67 -3.82
CA VAL A 332 6.54 14.65 -3.98
C VAL A 332 5.25 13.93 -4.35
N MET A 333 5.33 13.04 -5.34
CA MET A 333 4.21 12.22 -5.77
C MET A 333 3.77 11.25 -4.68
N ASN A 334 4.72 10.61 -3.98
CA ASN A 334 4.42 9.68 -2.88
C ASN A 334 3.65 10.36 -1.74
N VAL A 335 4.11 11.54 -1.29
CA VAL A 335 3.42 12.31 -0.24
C VAL A 335 2.06 12.79 -0.72
N TYR A 336 1.93 13.22 -1.97
CA TYR A 336 0.63 13.60 -2.54
C TYR A 336 -0.36 12.42 -2.49
N ALA A 337 0.06 11.26 -2.95
CA ALA A 337 -0.77 10.07 -2.99
C ALA A 337 -1.10 9.52 -1.58
N SER A 338 -0.13 9.49 -0.67
CA SER A 338 -0.32 8.99 0.69
C SER A 338 -1.21 9.90 1.53
N SER A 339 -1.16 11.22 1.32
CA SER A 339 -2.09 12.17 1.96
C SER A 339 -3.54 11.91 1.55
N GLY A 340 -3.78 11.53 0.30
CA GLY A 340 -5.07 11.07 -0.19
C GLY A 340 -5.52 9.76 0.47
N ALA A 341 -4.65 8.77 0.55
CA ALA A 341 -4.94 7.47 1.17
C ALA A 341 -5.26 7.57 2.67
N GLY A 342 -4.51 8.40 3.41
CA GLY A 342 -4.74 8.64 4.85
C GLY A 342 -5.96 9.51 5.15
N SER A 343 -6.52 10.21 4.17
CA SER A 343 -7.64 11.15 4.37
C SER A 343 -9.01 10.54 4.14
N GLY A 344 -9.06 9.36 3.54
CA GLY A 344 -10.30 8.77 3.10
C GLY A 344 -11.07 8.06 4.21
N PRO A 345 -11.72 7.01 3.82
CA PRO A 345 -12.72 6.24 4.56
C PRO A 345 -12.20 5.61 5.86
N ALA A 346 -10.91 5.25 5.92
CA ALA A 346 -10.26 4.79 7.15
C ALA A 346 -10.39 5.83 8.28
N SER A 347 -10.33 7.12 7.94
CA SER A 347 -10.44 8.21 8.92
C SER A 347 -11.77 8.19 9.68
N LYS A 348 -12.90 7.91 9.01
CA LYS A 348 -14.23 7.85 9.66
C LYS A 348 -14.31 6.68 10.66
N GLU A 349 -13.85 5.50 10.27
CA GLU A 349 -13.84 4.33 11.15
C GLU A 349 -12.90 4.53 12.35
N ILE A 350 -11.71 5.08 12.10
CA ILE A 350 -10.76 5.43 13.16
C ILE A 350 -11.39 6.42 14.14
N THR A 351 -11.97 7.51 13.66
CA THR A 351 -12.53 8.55 14.51
C THR A 351 -13.74 8.06 15.28
N THR A 352 -14.68 7.40 14.63
CA THR A 352 -15.95 6.99 15.24
C THR A 352 -15.85 5.78 16.16
N LYS A 353 -14.86 4.91 15.96
CA LYS A 353 -14.70 3.71 16.79
C LYS A 353 -13.56 3.83 17.80
N ILE A 354 -12.36 4.22 17.35
CA ILE A 354 -11.17 4.20 18.20
C ILE A 354 -11.01 5.54 18.94
N ILE A 355 -10.96 6.66 18.22
CA ILE A 355 -10.72 7.98 18.82
C ILE A 355 -11.88 8.38 19.72
N ARG A 356 -13.13 8.17 19.30
CA ARG A 356 -14.30 8.44 20.12
C ARG A 356 -14.27 7.67 21.43
N ARG A 357 -14.01 6.36 21.39
CA ARG A 357 -13.91 5.55 22.61
C ARG A 357 -12.85 6.11 23.57
N LEU A 358 -11.67 6.47 23.05
CA LEU A 358 -10.55 6.92 23.87
C LEU A 358 -10.73 8.34 24.43
N PHE A 359 -11.32 9.28 23.68
CA PHE A 359 -11.37 10.71 24.02
C PHE A 359 -12.78 11.23 24.37
N ASP A 360 -13.84 10.44 24.17
CA ASP A 360 -15.21 10.83 24.53
C ASP A 360 -15.84 9.88 25.56
N GLU A 361 -15.74 8.57 25.36
CA GLU A 361 -16.40 7.58 26.23
C GLU A 361 -15.58 7.23 27.49
N THR A 362 -14.25 7.26 27.39
CA THR A 362 -13.34 7.03 28.53
C THR A 362 -13.37 8.23 29.48
N PRO A 363 -13.35 8.03 30.84
CA PRO A 363 -13.22 9.13 31.81
C PRO A 363 -11.99 10.00 31.54
N LEU A 364 -12.10 11.32 31.72
CA LEU A 364 -11.07 12.31 31.36
C LEU A 364 -9.69 12.04 31.97
N ASP A 365 -9.65 11.56 33.19
CA ASP A 365 -8.43 11.21 33.95
C ASP A 365 -7.75 9.93 33.47
N GLN A 366 -8.48 9.09 32.73
CA GLN A 366 -7.99 7.84 32.14
C GLN A 366 -7.69 7.97 30.64
N GLN A 367 -8.06 9.09 30.02
CA GLN A 367 -7.79 9.35 28.61
C GLN A 367 -6.30 9.56 28.35
N PRO A 368 -5.81 9.25 27.14
CA PRO A 368 -4.50 9.72 26.71
C PRO A 368 -4.45 11.25 26.76
N ALA A 369 -3.30 11.81 27.16
CA ALA A 369 -3.11 13.26 27.19
C ALA A 369 -3.07 13.87 25.78
N GLY A 370 -2.92 13.05 24.75
CA GLY A 370 -2.88 13.50 23.37
C GLY A 370 -2.60 12.39 22.37
N ILE A 371 -2.23 12.78 21.15
CA ILE A 371 -1.92 11.89 20.04
C ILE A 371 -0.50 12.17 19.55
N SER A 372 0.27 11.10 19.34
CA SER A 372 1.59 11.12 18.74
C SER A 372 1.55 10.32 17.43
N ASP A 373 1.73 10.98 16.31
CA ASP A 373 1.75 10.35 14.98
C ASP A 373 3.20 10.17 14.52
N MET A 374 3.62 8.92 14.47
CA MET A 374 4.97 8.54 14.05
C MET A 374 5.01 8.30 12.55
N GLY A 375 5.94 8.98 11.85
CA GLY A 375 5.94 9.05 10.39
C GLY A 375 4.79 9.91 9.88
N CYS A 376 4.57 11.07 10.51
CA CYS A 376 3.40 11.93 10.28
C CYS A 376 3.31 12.51 8.86
N GLY A 377 4.36 12.39 8.05
CA GLY A 377 4.40 12.93 6.70
C GLY A 377 4.13 14.45 6.68
N ASP A 378 3.09 14.87 5.98
CA ASP A 378 2.65 16.28 5.95
C ASP A 378 1.75 16.69 7.12
N GLY A 379 1.46 15.81 8.06
CA GLY A 379 0.62 16.05 9.23
C GLY A 379 -0.89 16.07 8.99
N SER A 380 -1.35 15.85 7.76
CA SER A 380 -2.78 15.95 7.41
C SER A 380 -3.67 14.95 8.15
N ALA A 381 -3.19 13.71 8.33
CA ALA A 381 -3.91 12.68 9.09
C ALA A 381 -4.02 13.07 10.57
N LEU A 382 -2.90 13.45 11.17
CA LEU A 382 -2.84 13.88 12.57
C LEU A 382 -3.75 15.09 12.82
N ARG A 383 -3.73 16.09 11.91
CA ARG A 383 -4.61 17.26 12.02
C ARG A 383 -6.08 16.85 12.08
N ARG A 384 -6.53 15.93 11.21
CA ARG A 384 -7.93 15.45 11.23
C ARG A 384 -8.30 14.74 12.52
N LEU A 385 -7.42 13.88 13.03
CA LEU A 385 -7.65 13.20 14.30
C LEU A 385 -7.76 14.21 15.44
N ALA A 386 -6.83 15.17 15.51
CA ALA A 386 -6.83 16.22 16.53
C ALA A 386 -8.08 17.12 16.42
N GLN A 387 -8.48 17.53 15.20
CA GLN A 387 -9.71 18.30 14.98
C GLN A 387 -10.94 17.53 15.45
N TYR A 388 -11.04 16.23 15.14
CA TYR A 388 -12.15 15.42 15.64
C TYR A 388 -12.19 15.37 17.17
N VAL A 389 -11.02 15.23 17.84
CA VAL A 389 -10.95 15.28 19.30
C VAL A 389 -11.44 16.63 19.83
N ILE A 390 -10.97 17.73 19.25
CA ILE A 390 -11.32 19.09 19.65
C ILE A 390 -12.83 19.37 19.48
N GLU A 391 -13.38 19.02 18.34
CA GLU A 391 -14.72 19.43 17.94
C GLU A 391 -15.82 18.47 18.44
N SER A 392 -15.49 17.17 18.57
CA SER A 392 -16.51 16.12 18.68
C SER A 392 -16.43 15.27 19.94
N THR A 393 -15.44 15.49 20.83
CA THR A 393 -15.24 14.62 21.99
C THR A 393 -15.37 15.34 23.33
N ARG A 394 -15.48 14.55 24.40
CA ARG A 394 -15.46 15.05 25.79
C ARG A 394 -14.17 15.81 26.12
N ARG A 395 -13.00 15.31 25.63
CA ARG A 395 -11.71 15.99 25.80
C ARG A 395 -11.76 17.40 25.23
N GLY A 396 -12.29 17.56 24.01
CA GLY A 396 -12.39 18.86 23.34
C GLY A 396 -13.23 19.88 24.11
N ARG A 397 -14.25 19.43 24.83
CA ARG A 397 -15.10 20.28 25.72
C ARG A 397 -14.41 20.70 27.01
N HIS A 398 -13.27 20.10 27.35
CA HIS A 398 -12.56 20.29 28.63
C HIS A 398 -11.07 20.64 28.46
N LEU A 399 -10.69 21.27 27.34
CA LEU A 399 -9.29 21.60 27.01
C LEU A 399 -8.61 22.50 28.07
N ALA A 400 -9.37 23.32 28.79
CA ALA A 400 -8.84 24.19 29.83
C ALA A 400 -8.23 23.39 31.00
N ASP A 401 -8.91 22.32 31.44
CA ASP A 401 -8.48 21.48 32.54
C ASP A 401 -7.74 20.20 32.10
N HIS A 402 -7.97 19.78 30.88
CA HIS A 402 -7.41 18.60 30.24
C HIS A 402 -6.85 18.94 28.86
N PRO A 403 -5.71 19.62 28.77
CA PRO A 403 -5.11 20.03 27.52
C PRO A 403 -4.85 18.84 26.57
N LEU A 404 -4.88 19.09 25.26
CA LEU A 404 -4.58 18.10 24.22
C LEU A 404 -3.17 18.33 23.70
N ILE A 405 -2.34 17.30 23.78
CA ILE A 405 -1.01 17.26 23.17
C ILE A 405 -1.11 16.64 21.78
N VAL A 406 -0.52 17.30 20.78
CA VAL A 406 -0.48 16.85 19.39
C VAL A 406 0.97 16.83 18.93
N ILE A 407 1.52 15.65 18.70
CA ILE A 407 2.91 15.48 18.26
C ILE A 407 2.95 14.83 16.88
N GLY A 408 3.49 15.56 15.89
CA GLY A 408 3.92 14.99 14.62
C GLY A 408 5.39 14.62 14.72
N ALA A 409 5.74 13.36 14.44
CA ALA A 409 7.11 12.91 14.46
C ALA A 409 7.50 12.30 13.11
N ASP A 410 8.65 12.69 12.58
CA ASP A 410 9.20 12.14 11.34
C ASP A 410 10.72 12.32 11.35
N TYR A 411 11.46 11.41 10.70
CA TYR A 411 12.91 11.57 10.54
C TYR A 411 13.27 12.46 9.33
N ASN A 412 12.31 12.65 8.41
CA ASN A 412 12.51 13.44 7.20
C ASN A 412 12.22 14.92 7.48
N GLU A 413 13.21 15.80 7.24
CA GLU A 413 13.10 17.24 7.50
C GLU A 413 12.00 17.91 6.65
N SER A 414 11.88 17.52 5.36
CA SER A 414 10.84 18.08 4.48
C SER A 414 9.42 17.69 4.96
N ALA A 415 9.24 16.48 5.48
CA ALA A 415 7.99 16.05 6.08
C ALA A 415 7.68 16.87 7.34
N ARG A 416 8.67 17.03 8.24
CA ARG A 416 8.50 17.84 9.45
C ARG A 416 8.15 19.29 9.16
N SER A 417 8.80 19.91 8.17
CA SER A 417 8.47 21.30 7.76
C SER A 417 7.01 21.43 7.33
N ARG A 418 6.52 20.52 6.48
CA ARG A 418 5.11 20.51 6.05
C ARG A 418 4.14 20.22 7.19
N ALA A 419 4.49 19.27 8.06
CA ALA A 419 3.68 18.97 9.24
C ALA A 419 3.54 20.18 10.15
N ALA A 420 4.61 20.95 10.35
CA ALA A 420 4.57 22.18 11.12
C ALA A 420 3.59 23.21 10.53
N ASP A 421 3.63 23.42 9.20
CA ASP A 421 2.69 24.31 8.51
C ASP A 421 1.24 23.80 8.61
N THR A 422 1.03 22.50 8.41
CA THR A 422 -0.30 21.86 8.45
C THR A 422 -0.93 21.94 9.83
N LEU A 423 -0.13 21.77 10.87
CA LEU A 423 -0.59 21.73 12.26
C LEU A 423 -0.63 23.12 12.91
N ALA A 424 -0.08 24.15 12.29
CA ALA A 424 0.03 25.50 12.86
C ALA A 424 -1.30 26.03 13.39
N ALA A 425 -2.38 25.90 12.62
CA ALA A 425 -3.71 26.35 13.02
C ALA A 425 -4.28 25.70 14.30
N LEU A 426 -3.78 24.50 14.66
CA LEU A 426 -4.18 23.85 15.92
C LEU A 426 -3.55 24.53 17.14
N SER A 427 -2.41 25.21 16.97
CA SER A 427 -1.73 25.93 18.06
C SER A 427 -2.51 27.18 18.52
N ASP A 428 -3.43 27.68 17.69
CA ASP A 428 -4.29 28.82 18.03
C ASP A 428 -5.48 28.42 18.91
N VAL A 429 -5.72 27.11 19.08
CA VAL A 429 -6.81 26.60 19.92
C VAL A 429 -6.34 26.57 21.39
N PRO A 430 -7.00 27.31 22.29
CA PRO A 430 -6.64 27.31 23.73
C PRO A 430 -6.67 25.91 24.34
N GLY A 431 -5.58 25.53 25.00
CA GLY A 431 -5.42 24.19 25.59
C GLY A 431 -4.97 23.10 24.62
N VAL A 432 -4.58 23.45 23.39
CA VAL A 432 -3.94 22.52 22.46
C VAL A 432 -2.46 22.85 22.35
N HIS A 433 -1.61 21.85 22.52
CA HIS A 433 -0.15 21.99 22.48
C HIS A 433 0.44 21.15 21.34
N VAL A 434 0.92 21.82 20.31
CA VAL A 434 1.48 21.17 19.10
C VAL A 434 3.01 21.14 19.16
N ARG A 435 3.61 20.02 18.78
CA ARG A 435 5.06 19.88 18.51
C ARG A 435 5.29 19.04 17.27
N VAL A 436 6.36 19.38 16.55
CA VAL A 436 6.91 18.54 15.48
C VAL A 436 8.32 18.15 15.89
N ILE A 437 8.60 16.85 15.93
CA ILE A 437 9.82 16.28 16.53
C ILE A 437 10.55 15.42 15.50
N ASP A 438 11.89 15.51 15.50
CA ASP A 438 12.75 14.59 14.76
C ASP A 438 12.83 13.26 15.54
N ALA A 439 12.32 12.19 14.96
CA ALA A 439 12.32 10.89 15.60
C ALA A 439 12.39 9.73 14.61
N ASP A 440 13.03 8.63 15.05
CA ASP A 440 13.12 7.35 14.34
C ASP A 440 12.22 6.33 15.08
N ILE A 441 11.27 5.76 14.37
CA ILE A 441 10.35 4.72 14.89
C ILE A 441 11.10 3.53 15.50
N SER A 442 12.30 3.22 15.04
CA SER A 442 13.14 2.13 15.56
C SER A 442 13.74 2.42 16.94
N ARG A 443 13.60 3.64 17.45
CA ARG A 443 14.23 4.12 18.70
C ARG A 443 13.23 4.78 19.63
N PRO A 444 12.23 4.04 20.14
CA PRO A 444 11.19 4.62 20.99
C PRO A 444 11.73 5.30 22.25
N ASP A 445 12.81 4.76 22.86
CA ASP A 445 13.41 5.37 24.06
C ASP A 445 13.95 6.78 23.78
N ARG A 446 14.66 6.97 22.64
CA ARG A 446 15.15 8.29 22.25
C ARG A 446 14.03 9.27 21.92
N TYR A 447 12.99 8.76 21.32
CA TYR A 447 11.80 9.57 21.04
C TYR A 447 11.14 10.01 22.36
N ASP A 448 11.03 9.11 23.33
CA ASP A 448 10.50 9.43 24.66
C ASP A 448 11.34 10.51 25.37
N GLU A 449 12.67 10.44 25.28
CA GLU A 449 13.58 11.48 25.77
C GLU A 449 13.33 12.84 25.08
N ALA A 450 13.12 12.83 23.75
CA ALA A 450 12.83 14.06 22.99
C ALA A 450 11.47 14.66 23.37
N VAL A 451 10.45 13.84 23.60
CA VAL A 451 9.15 14.30 24.12
C VAL A 451 9.30 14.91 25.50
N ALA A 452 10.03 14.28 26.42
CA ALA A 452 10.26 14.81 27.76
C ALA A 452 11.01 16.15 27.74
N ALA A 453 11.94 16.33 26.78
CA ALA A 453 12.70 17.57 26.61
C ALA A 453 11.93 18.69 25.86
N SER A 454 10.77 18.39 25.26
CA SER A 454 10.02 19.32 24.40
C SER A 454 9.31 20.46 25.16
N GLY A 455 9.33 20.46 26.48
CA GLY A 455 8.62 21.42 27.34
C GLY A 455 7.12 21.15 27.48
N LEU A 456 6.61 20.06 26.92
CA LEU A 456 5.23 19.63 27.13
C LEU A 456 5.05 19.06 28.54
N THR A 457 3.93 19.37 29.17
CA THR A 457 3.63 18.89 30.51
C THR A 457 2.26 18.24 30.60
N VAL A 458 2.14 17.26 31.48
CA VAL A 458 0.89 16.61 31.86
C VAL A 458 0.71 16.67 33.37
N LYS A 459 -0.50 16.44 33.84
CA LYS A 459 -0.81 16.38 35.27
C LYS A 459 -0.22 15.10 35.87
N GLY A 460 0.63 15.24 36.89
CA GLY A 460 1.18 14.11 37.62
C GLY A 460 0.18 13.49 38.60
N SER A 461 0.55 12.37 39.22
CA SER A 461 -0.27 11.68 40.24
C SER A 461 -0.48 12.51 41.51
N ASP A 462 0.42 13.44 41.79
CA ASP A 462 0.35 14.41 42.87
C ASP A 462 -0.49 15.66 42.54
N GLY A 463 -1.04 15.72 41.33
CA GLY A 463 -1.79 16.84 40.79
C GLY A 463 -0.95 17.99 40.23
N GLY A 464 0.39 17.96 40.41
CA GLY A 464 1.32 18.93 39.85
C GLY A 464 1.69 18.64 38.37
N PRO A 465 2.29 19.63 37.67
CA PRO A 465 2.76 19.42 36.32
C PRO A 465 4.05 18.59 36.32
N ARG A 466 4.13 17.60 35.41
CA ARG A 466 5.36 16.86 35.09
C ARG A 466 5.62 16.85 33.57
N ALA A 467 6.83 16.58 33.15
CA ALA A 467 7.15 16.40 31.75
C ALA A 467 6.31 15.27 31.11
N ALA A 468 5.79 15.52 29.93
CA ALA A 468 5.07 14.52 29.16
C ALA A 468 6.02 13.41 28.70
N ARG A 469 5.50 12.20 28.59
CA ARG A 469 6.20 11.01 28.12
C ARG A 469 5.38 10.35 27.00
N LEU A 470 6.00 9.51 26.20
CA LEU A 470 5.28 8.73 25.18
C LEU A 470 4.16 7.90 25.81
N SER A 471 4.38 7.33 26.99
CA SER A 471 3.35 6.55 27.73
C SER A 471 2.10 7.33 28.10
N ASP A 472 2.10 8.65 28.00
CA ASP A 472 0.91 9.49 28.25
C ASP A 472 0.04 9.66 27.00
N LEU A 473 0.50 9.24 25.82
CA LEU A 473 -0.09 9.53 24.52
C LEU A 473 -0.66 8.27 23.86
N LEU A 474 -1.63 8.47 22.99
CA LEU A 474 -1.99 7.48 21.98
C LEU A 474 -0.98 7.57 20.83
N HIS A 475 -0.42 6.44 20.42
CA HIS A 475 0.48 6.40 19.27
C HIS A 475 -0.27 6.02 18.02
N THR A 476 0.02 6.69 16.89
CA THR A 476 -0.50 6.31 15.58
C THR A 476 0.65 5.96 14.64
N PHE A 477 0.51 4.80 13.95
CA PHE A 477 1.42 4.32 12.91
C PHE A 477 0.60 4.06 11.66
N MET A 478 0.58 5.04 10.75
CA MET A 478 -0.21 4.95 9.53
C MET A 478 0.66 4.56 8.35
N PHE A 479 0.56 3.30 7.90
CA PHE A 479 1.35 2.73 6.81
C PHE A 479 2.86 2.89 7.04
N LEU A 480 3.31 2.63 8.25
CA LEU A 480 4.69 2.90 8.67
C LEU A 480 5.42 1.66 9.17
N VAL A 481 4.74 0.68 9.78
CA VAL A 481 5.40 -0.45 10.45
C VAL A 481 6.25 -1.27 9.49
N HIS A 482 5.84 -1.38 8.22
CA HIS A 482 6.61 -2.04 7.17
C HIS A 482 7.86 -1.24 6.74
N ASN A 483 7.92 0.06 7.01
CA ASN A 483 9.02 0.95 6.59
C ASN A 483 10.06 1.15 7.70
N ARG A 484 10.45 0.09 8.38
CA ARG A 484 11.49 0.10 9.41
C ARG A 484 12.82 -0.45 8.86
N ARG A 485 13.91 -0.10 9.49
CA ARG A 485 15.19 -0.78 9.27
C ARG A 485 15.21 -2.10 10.03
N LEU A 486 15.67 -3.17 9.38
CA LEU A 486 15.90 -4.43 10.08
C LEU A 486 17.05 -4.29 11.09
N GLY A 487 16.73 -4.60 12.34
CA GLY A 487 17.72 -4.75 13.42
C GLY A 487 18.20 -6.20 13.58
N VAL A 488 17.38 -7.16 13.13
CA VAL A 488 17.64 -8.61 13.23
C VAL A 488 17.90 -9.14 11.83
N ARG A 489 19.09 -9.76 11.62
CA ARG A 489 19.51 -10.22 10.28
C ARG A 489 19.94 -11.68 10.23
N SER A 490 20.32 -12.28 11.38
CA SER A 490 20.75 -13.67 11.44
C SER A 490 19.65 -14.59 11.97
N GLY A 491 19.65 -15.85 11.51
CA GLY A 491 18.74 -16.87 12.00
C GLY A 491 18.91 -17.14 13.50
N GLU A 492 20.16 -17.11 14.01
CA GLU A 492 20.44 -17.29 15.43
C GLU A 492 19.82 -16.19 16.30
N ALA A 493 19.96 -14.92 15.89
CA ALA A 493 19.34 -13.79 16.59
C ALA A 493 17.82 -13.87 16.53
N ALA A 494 17.25 -14.27 15.38
CA ALA A 494 15.82 -14.46 15.21
C ALA A 494 15.28 -15.57 16.11
N ASP A 495 15.98 -16.72 16.18
CA ASP A 495 15.61 -17.83 17.05
C ASP A 495 15.58 -17.42 18.51
N ALA A 496 16.63 -16.70 18.98
CA ALA A 496 16.70 -16.20 20.35
C ALA A 496 15.53 -15.25 20.69
N ILE A 497 15.13 -14.39 19.75
CA ILE A 497 13.99 -13.48 19.93
C ILE A 497 12.68 -14.28 19.99
N LEU A 498 12.45 -15.15 19.01
CA LEU A 498 11.23 -15.97 18.96
C LEU A 498 11.09 -16.84 20.21
N GLU A 499 12.17 -17.51 20.64
CA GLU A 499 12.16 -18.29 21.87
C GLU A 499 11.80 -17.45 23.10
N ARG A 500 12.42 -16.27 23.25
CA ARG A 500 12.13 -15.36 24.36
C ARG A 500 10.65 -15.00 24.43
N HIS A 501 10.06 -14.63 23.30
CA HIS A 501 8.65 -14.22 23.25
C HIS A 501 7.70 -15.41 23.38
N LEU A 502 8.03 -16.58 22.79
CA LEU A 502 7.23 -17.79 22.94
C LEU A 502 7.20 -18.36 24.37
N ARG A 503 8.19 -18.04 25.21
CA ARG A 503 8.16 -18.35 26.65
C ARG A 503 7.22 -17.44 27.44
N GLN A 504 6.91 -16.25 26.93
CA GLN A 504 6.13 -15.21 27.62
C GLN A 504 4.70 -15.10 27.12
N VAL A 505 4.44 -15.50 25.87
CA VAL A 505 3.10 -15.42 25.26
C VAL A 505 2.15 -16.43 25.91
N ASP A 506 0.92 -16.02 26.14
CA ASP A 506 -0.13 -16.93 26.55
C ASP A 506 -0.41 -17.96 25.45
N ARG A 507 -0.30 -19.25 25.79
CA ARG A 507 -0.41 -20.34 24.83
C ARG A 507 -1.83 -20.51 24.28
N ALA A 508 -2.85 -20.27 25.11
CA ALA A 508 -4.24 -20.36 24.67
C ALA A 508 -4.57 -19.22 23.68
N HIS A 509 -4.05 -18.00 23.95
CA HIS A 509 -4.17 -16.88 23.03
C HIS A 509 -3.45 -17.17 21.72
N LEU A 510 -2.21 -17.64 21.75
CA LEU A 510 -1.44 -18.02 20.56
C LEU A 510 -2.17 -19.08 19.73
N ARG A 511 -2.70 -20.13 20.39
CA ARG A 511 -3.50 -21.16 19.72
C ARG A 511 -4.72 -20.56 19.03
N GLY A 512 -5.49 -19.70 19.71
CA GLY A 512 -6.66 -19.06 19.12
C GLY A 512 -6.33 -18.22 17.88
N VAL A 513 -5.18 -17.52 17.88
CA VAL A 513 -4.69 -16.77 16.71
C VAL A 513 -4.29 -17.71 15.57
N VAL A 514 -3.58 -18.81 15.87
CA VAL A 514 -3.20 -19.82 14.86
C VAL A 514 -4.43 -20.48 14.25
N GLU A 515 -5.39 -20.94 15.06
CA GLU A 515 -6.65 -21.54 14.59
C GLU A 515 -7.46 -20.58 13.70
N ARG A 516 -7.46 -19.29 14.06
CA ARG A 516 -8.21 -18.27 13.32
C ARG A 516 -7.57 -17.92 11.97
N TYR A 517 -6.25 -17.79 11.91
CA TYR A 517 -5.56 -17.25 10.74
C TYR A 517 -4.83 -18.30 9.89
N TYR A 518 -4.57 -19.49 10.45
CA TYR A 518 -3.93 -20.62 9.77
C TYR A 518 -4.76 -21.91 9.85
N PRO A 519 -6.08 -21.87 9.58
CA PRO A 519 -6.94 -23.03 9.78
C PRO A 519 -6.48 -24.23 8.95
N GLY A 520 -6.21 -25.37 9.61
CA GLY A 520 -5.76 -26.60 8.96
C GLY A 520 -4.33 -26.59 8.41
N GLN A 521 -3.59 -25.48 8.54
CA GLN A 521 -2.22 -25.34 8.04
C GLN A 521 -1.18 -25.52 9.16
N LEU A 522 -1.49 -25.00 10.34
CA LEU A 522 -0.64 -25.05 11.51
C LEU A 522 -1.43 -25.50 12.74
N THR A 523 -0.74 -26.17 13.64
CA THR A 523 -1.28 -26.58 14.95
C THR A 523 -0.26 -26.23 16.02
N VAL A 524 -0.67 -25.49 17.05
CA VAL A 524 0.12 -25.19 18.23
C VAL A 524 -0.59 -25.82 19.43
N SER A 525 0.06 -26.80 20.06
CA SER A 525 -0.42 -27.37 21.33
C SER A 525 0.03 -26.51 22.51
N ASP A 526 -0.82 -26.37 23.52
CA ASP A 526 -0.48 -25.66 24.76
C ASP A 526 0.71 -26.33 25.47
N ASP A 527 0.79 -27.66 25.38
CA ASP A 527 1.83 -28.48 26.01
C ASP A 527 3.06 -28.71 25.11
N ALA A 528 3.07 -28.12 23.91
CA ALA A 528 4.20 -28.31 22.99
C ALA A 528 5.51 -27.82 23.62
N ALA A 529 6.53 -28.68 23.56
CA ALA A 529 7.89 -28.28 23.95
C ALA A 529 8.34 -27.08 23.11
N LEU A 530 9.09 -26.15 23.72
CA LEU A 530 9.50 -24.90 23.07
C LEU A 530 10.15 -25.09 21.70
N PRO A 531 11.05 -26.06 21.46
CA PRO A 531 11.63 -26.28 20.13
C PRO A 531 10.60 -26.64 19.07
N VAL A 532 9.56 -27.41 19.43
CA VAL A 532 8.46 -27.80 18.52
C VAL A 532 7.60 -26.59 18.18
N ALA A 533 7.27 -25.78 19.18
CA ALA A 533 6.53 -24.54 18.98
C ALA A 533 7.31 -23.55 18.09
N LEU A 534 8.61 -23.40 18.33
CA LEU A 534 9.50 -22.55 17.54
C LEU A 534 9.51 -22.98 16.06
N ASP A 535 9.72 -24.29 15.79
CA ASP A 535 9.73 -24.80 14.42
C ASP A 535 8.37 -24.59 13.73
N THR A 536 7.28 -24.80 14.46
CA THR A 536 5.93 -24.54 13.93
C THR A 536 5.73 -23.07 13.57
N ILE A 537 6.13 -22.15 14.44
CA ILE A 537 6.00 -20.71 14.23
C ILE A 537 6.90 -20.24 13.09
N LYS A 538 8.14 -20.73 12.98
CA LYS A 538 9.02 -20.40 11.85
C LYS A 538 8.39 -20.73 10.49
N ARG A 539 7.66 -21.85 10.40
CA ARG A 539 6.94 -22.25 9.18
C ARG A 539 5.73 -21.39 8.85
N ALA A 540 5.20 -20.65 9.82
CA ALA A 540 4.11 -19.71 9.58
C ALA A 540 4.57 -18.50 8.74
N PHE A 541 5.80 -18.05 8.94
CA PHE A 541 6.38 -16.88 8.27
C PHE A 541 7.07 -17.29 6.96
N ARG A 542 6.33 -17.26 5.88
CA ARG A 542 6.73 -17.82 4.57
C ARG A 542 7.25 -16.79 3.59
N VAL A 543 6.87 -15.53 3.76
CA VAL A 543 7.25 -14.47 2.83
C VAL A 543 8.66 -14.00 3.14
N ALA A 544 9.57 -14.12 2.17
CA ALA A 544 10.92 -13.58 2.28
C ALA A 544 10.97 -12.14 1.77
N TYR A 545 12.03 -11.44 2.13
CA TYR A 545 12.22 -10.04 1.80
C TYR A 545 13.62 -9.78 1.27
N SER A 546 13.85 -8.58 0.75
CA SER A 546 15.16 -8.10 0.35
C SER A 546 15.64 -7.03 1.31
N ASP A 547 16.94 -7.09 1.65
CA ASP A 547 17.65 -6.07 2.38
C ASP A 547 18.93 -5.67 1.59
N ALA A 548 19.68 -4.70 2.08
CA ALA A 548 20.98 -4.30 1.52
C ALA A 548 21.97 -5.48 1.41
N GLU A 549 21.85 -6.45 2.31
CA GLU A 549 22.71 -7.64 2.38
C GLU A 549 22.12 -8.86 1.65
N GLY A 550 20.96 -8.74 1.00
CA GLY A 550 20.36 -9.79 0.18
C GLY A 550 19.03 -10.34 0.70
N LEU A 551 18.83 -11.64 0.57
CA LEU A 551 17.59 -12.33 0.93
C LEU A 551 17.45 -12.47 2.45
N VAL A 552 16.33 -12.04 2.99
CA VAL A 552 15.93 -12.17 4.40
C VAL A 552 14.78 -13.17 4.51
N PRO A 553 14.96 -14.31 5.17
CA PRO A 553 13.88 -15.27 5.40
C PRO A 553 12.73 -14.66 6.20
N GLY A 554 11.49 -15.09 5.92
CA GLY A 554 10.29 -14.53 6.52
C GLY A 554 10.29 -14.55 8.05
N TYR A 555 10.75 -15.66 8.67
CA TYR A 555 10.82 -15.75 10.12
C TYR A 555 11.83 -14.79 10.75
N VAL A 556 12.90 -14.40 10.02
CA VAL A 556 13.88 -13.40 10.49
C VAL A 556 13.24 -12.01 10.49
N ALA A 557 12.55 -11.65 9.41
CA ALA A 557 11.81 -10.39 9.32
C ALA A 557 10.67 -10.33 10.34
N ALA A 558 10.00 -11.46 10.62
CA ALA A 558 8.98 -11.55 11.65
C ALA A 558 9.56 -11.40 13.07
N ALA A 559 10.72 -12.01 13.37
CA ALA A 559 11.40 -11.83 14.64
C ALA A 559 11.76 -10.35 14.86
N ASP A 560 12.24 -9.66 13.81
CA ASP A 560 12.50 -8.23 13.84
C ASP A 560 11.25 -7.41 14.13
N LEU A 561 10.12 -7.74 13.48
CA LEU A 561 8.83 -7.09 13.74
C LEU A 561 8.38 -7.30 15.18
N ILE A 562 8.47 -8.52 15.69
CA ILE A 562 8.11 -8.88 17.07
C ILE A 562 8.96 -8.07 18.07
N ASP A 563 10.29 -8.03 17.88
CA ASP A 563 11.19 -7.27 18.75
C ASP A 563 10.91 -5.76 18.66
N PHE A 564 10.64 -5.26 17.45
CA PHE A 564 10.30 -3.85 17.22
C PHE A 564 9.04 -3.44 18.01
N VAL A 565 7.93 -4.16 17.85
CA VAL A 565 6.68 -3.80 18.57
C VAL A 565 6.79 -4.04 20.07
N ALA A 566 7.55 -5.05 20.50
CA ALA A 566 7.80 -5.31 21.91
C ALA A 566 8.57 -4.16 22.59
N ARG A 567 9.47 -3.49 21.88
CA ARG A 567 10.18 -2.29 22.39
C ARG A 567 9.26 -1.09 22.58
N TRP A 568 8.16 -1.00 21.82
CA TRP A 568 7.15 0.05 21.97
C TRP A 568 6.18 -0.19 23.13
N LYS A 569 5.99 -1.43 23.57
CA LYS A 569 5.03 -1.76 24.65
C LYS A 569 5.14 -0.88 25.91
N PRO A 570 6.34 -0.61 26.47
CA PRO A 570 6.46 0.23 27.66
C PRO A 570 5.95 1.67 27.47
N HIS A 571 5.96 2.14 26.22
CA HIS A 571 5.56 3.49 25.85
C HIS A 571 4.09 3.60 25.44
N ALA A 572 3.39 2.50 25.27
CA ALA A 572 2.04 2.44 24.72
C ALA A 572 0.96 2.09 25.74
N LYS A 573 0.97 2.75 26.88
CA LYS A 573 -0.04 2.56 27.92
C LYS A 573 -1.48 2.75 27.40
N HIS A 574 -1.68 3.69 26.48
CA HIS A 574 -2.98 3.99 25.89
C HIS A 574 -3.24 3.25 24.57
N GLY A 575 -2.28 2.45 24.10
CA GLY A 575 -2.37 1.63 22.89
C GLY A 575 -1.62 2.22 21.70
N PHE A 576 -1.59 1.39 20.63
CA PHE A 576 -1.07 1.74 19.30
C PHE A 576 -2.21 1.68 18.29
N LEU A 577 -2.57 2.77 17.71
CA LEU A 577 -3.42 2.77 16.53
C LEU A 577 -2.53 2.48 15.32
N VAL A 578 -2.60 1.27 14.81
CA VAL A 578 -1.87 0.84 13.61
C VAL A 578 -2.82 0.77 12.44
N VAL A 579 -2.47 1.45 11.36
CA VAL A 579 -3.06 1.25 10.02
C VAL A 579 -1.97 0.69 9.15
N GLU A 580 -2.13 -0.57 8.70
CA GLU A 580 -1.10 -1.24 7.92
C GLU A 580 -1.69 -1.94 6.69
N GLY A 581 -0.96 -1.86 5.57
CA GLY A 581 -1.28 -2.57 4.36
C GLY A 581 -0.70 -3.99 4.38
N HIS A 582 -1.42 -4.93 3.79
CA HIS A 582 -1.00 -6.32 3.67
C HIS A 582 -1.09 -6.77 2.22
N SER A 583 -0.11 -7.53 1.78
CA SER A 583 -0.07 -8.06 0.41
C SER A 583 -0.26 -9.58 0.45
N PRO A 584 -0.89 -10.18 -0.56
CA PRO A 584 -1.66 -9.58 -1.66
C PRO A 584 -3.09 -9.27 -1.24
N TRP A 585 -3.76 -8.44 -2.00
CA TRP A 585 -5.21 -8.30 -1.90
C TRP A 585 -5.90 -8.54 -3.26
N ALA A 586 -7.19 -8.82 -3.24
CA ALA A 586 -7.94 -9.30 -4.41
C ALA A 586 -8.96 -8.28 -4.94
N ALA A 587 -8.64 -7.00 -4.91
CA ALA A 587 -9.56 -5.94 -5.31
C ALA A 587 -10.01 -6.03 -6.78
N SER A 588 -9.16 -6.56 -7.66
CA SER A 588 -9.47 -6.74 -9.08
C SER A 588 -10.60 -7.75 -9.37
N LEU A 589 -10.97 -8.57 -8.38
CA LEU A 589 -12.00 -9.59 -8.55
C LEU A 589 -13.41 -9.03 -8.68
N LEU A 590 -13.63 -7.82 -8.21
CA LEU A 590 -14.97 -7.24 -8.17
C LEU A 590 -15.33 -6.53 -9.47
N ASP A 591 -14.35 -6.10 -10.26
CA ASP A 591 -14.60 -5.30 -11.47
C ASP A 591 -15.45 -6.07 -12.48
N ASP A 592 -15.09 -7.30 -12.81
CA ASP A 592 -15.87 -8.14 -13.75
C ASP A 592 -17.24 -8.52 -13.17
N ALA A 593 -17.30 -8.81 -11.86
CA ALA A 593 -18.54 -9.15 -11.21
C ALA A 593 -19.54 -7.98 -11.18
N VAL A 594 -19.01 -6.74 -11.09
CA VAL A 594 -19.82 -5.52 -11.15
C VAL A 594 -20.14 -5.13 -12.60
N ALA A 595 -19.22 -5.36 -13.54
CA ALA A 595 -19.43 -5.07 -14.95
C ALA A 595 -20.50 -5.98 -15.58
N GLU A 596 -20.63 -7.24 -15.09
CA GLU A 596 -21.65 -8.20 -15.52
C GLU A 596 -22.51 -8.66 -14.33
N PRO A 597 -23.41 -7.83 -13.79
CA PRO A 597 -24.23 -8.18 -12.63
C PRO A 597 -25.05 -9.43 -12.85
N GLY A 598 -25.17 -10.26 -11.82
CA GLY A 598 -25.92 -11.51 -11.86
C GLY A 598 -25.16 -12.69 -12.45
N ARG A 599 -24.01 -12.50 -13.08
CA ARG A 599 -23.13 -13.57 -13.55
C ARG A 599 -22.24 -14.07 -12.43
N TRP A 600 -22.03 -15.39 -12.38
CA TRP A 600 -20.98 -15.98 -11.56
C TRP A 600 -19.62 -15.79 -12.21
N THR A 601 -18.72 -15.10 -11.52
CA THR A 601 -17.32 -14.95 -11.92
C THR A 601 -16.44 -15.79 -11.01
N ARG A 602 -15.32 -16.27 -11.52
CA ARG A 602 -14.33 -16.96 -10.68
C ARG A 602 -13.36 -15.96 -10.09
N THR A 603 -12.94 -16.18 -8.86
CA THR A 603 -11.98 -15.34 -8.15
C THR A 603 -10.52 -15.60 -8.59
N GLU A 604 -10.30 -16.04 -9.83
CA GLU A 604 -8.98 -16.36 -10.39
C GLU A 604 -8.34 -15.19 -11.15
N GLN A 605 -8.92 -14.01 -11.05
CA GLN A 605 -8.43 -12.83 -11.73
C GLN A 605 -7.17 -12.26 -11.08
N LEU A 606 -6.53 -11.34 -11.80
CA LEU A 606 -5.30 -10.72 -11.34
C LEU A 606 -5.51 -10.07 -9.95
N PRO A 607 -4.90 -10.61 -8.87
CA PRO A 607 -5.00 -10.01 -7.56
C PRO A 607 -4.29 -8.66 -7.55
N SER A 608 -4.64 -7.79 -6.61
CA SER A 608 -3.92 -6.54 -6.43
C SER A 608 -2.54 -6.80 -5.82
N VAL A 609 -1.50 -6.64 -6.61
CA VAL A 609 -0.12 -6.99 -6.25
C VAL A 609 0.82 -5.80 -6.17
N PHE A 610 0.34 -4.60 -6.52
CA PHE A 610 1.19 -3.41 -6.57
C PHE A 610 1.86 -3.08 -5.23
N ASN A 611 1.20 -3.36 -4.11
CA ASN A 611 1.81 -3.16 -2.79
C ASN A 611 3.09 -3.97 -2.63
N TRP A 612 3.06 -5.25 -3.00
CA TRP A 612 4.27 -6.06 -3.00
C TRP A 612 5.31 -5.49 -3.96
N GLY A 613 4.88 -5.13 -5.19
CA GLY A 613 5.75 -4.56 -6.21
C GLY A 613 6.50 -3.31 -5.75
N MET A 614 5.85 -2.42 -5.02
CA MET A 614 6.49 -1.24 -4.44
C MET A 614 7.50 -1.63 -3.34
N HIS A 615 7.07 -2.47 -2.41
CA HIS A 615 7.81 -2.68 -1.17
C HIS A 615 9.03 -3.58 -1.32
N PHE A 616 9.01 -4.58 -2.21
CA PHE A 616 10.21 -5.40 -2.40
C PHE A 616 11.38 -4.61 -3.02
N LEU A 617 11.11 -3.67 -3.94
CA LEU A 617 12.13 -2.80 -4.52
C LEU A 617 12.66 -1.77 -3.53
N SER A 618 11.83 -1.30 -2.62
CA SER A 618 12.22 -0.32 -1.60
C SER A 618 12.77 -0.93 -0.32
N ARG A 619 12.94 -2.25 -0.28
CA ARG A 619 13.43 -2.99 0.89
C ARG A 619 12.58 -2.70 2.14
N GLN A 620 11.27 -2.70 1.94
CA GLN A 620 10.28 -2.56 3.00
C GLN A 620 9.66 -3.93 3.31
N PHE A 621 9.25 -4.12 4.57
CA PHE A 621 8.88 -5.44 5.11
C PHE A 621 7.38 -5.51 5.39
N MET A 622 6.57 -5.46 4.34
CA MET A 622 5.12 -5.56 4.42
C MET A 622 4.71 -7.03 4.62
N ALA A 623 4.35 -7.39 5.82
CA ALA A 623 3.92 -8.74 6.14
C ALA A 623 2.50 -9.03 5.61
N PRO A 624 2.21 -10.26 5.14
CA PRO A 624 0.85 -10.74 4.95
C PRO A 624 0.02 -10.59 6.23
N PHE A 625 -1.29 -10.46 6.07
CA PHE A 625 -2.18 -10.17 7.20
C PHE A 625 -2.09 -11.22 8.33
N ASP A 626 -2.11 -12.49 7.98
CA ASP A 626 -1.99 -13.61 8.92
C ASP A 626 -0.64 -13.62 9.64
N GLU A 627 0.46 -13.39 8.91
CA GLU A 627 1.80 -13.28 9.49
C GLU A 627 1.92 -12.06 10.42
N PHE A 628 1.33 -10.93 10.04
CA PHE A 628 1.29 -9.73 10.87
C PHE A 628 0.52 -9.95 12.17
N MET A 629 -0.68 -10.56 12.11
CA MET A 629 -1.49 -10.86 13.30
C MET A 629 -0.78 -11.83 14.25
N LEU A 630 -0.10 -12.83 13.70
CA LEU A 630 0.69 -13.77 14.48
C LEU A 630 1.88 -13.08 15.16
N ALA A 631 2.59 -12.20 14.45
CA ALA A 631 3.71 -11.43 15.01
C ALA A 631 3.24 -10.53 16.18
N MET A 632 2.10 -9.83 16.03
CA MET A 632 1.52 -9.02 17.11
C MET A 632 1.18 -9.86 18.34
N CYS A 633 0.56 -11.03 18.15
CA CYS A 633 0.27 -11.97 19.23
C CYS A 633 1.54 -12.42 19.96
N ILE A 634 2.57 -12.85 19.23
CA ILE A 634 3.84 -13.30 19.81
C ILE A 634 4.54 -12.17 20.57
N ALA A 635 4.44 -10.92 20.10
CA ALA A 635 4.93 -9.74 20.82
C ALA A 635 4.14 -9.45 22.12
N GLY A 636 3.04 -10.18 22.37
CA GLY A 636 2.18 -10.00 23.53
C GLY A 636 1.22 -8.83 23.39
N LEU A 637 0.72 -8.60 22.18
CA LEU A 637 -0.26 -7.57 21.84
C LEU A 637 -1.55 -8.21 21.34
N SER A 638 -2.68 -7.63 21.68
CA SER A 638 -3.98 -7.97 21.13
C SER A 638 -4.71 -6.72 20.64
N PRO A 639 -5.56 -6.85 19.61
CA PRO A 639 -6.39 -5.73 19.18
C PRO A 639 -7.54 -5.55 20.19
N ARG A 640 -7.57 -4.38 20.88
CA ARG A 640 -8.68 -3.99 21.74
C ARG A 640 -9.90 -3.58 20.91
N ASP A 641 -9.66 -2.84 19.85
CA ASP A 641 -10.67 -2.47 18.86
C ASP A 641 -10.03 -2.56 17.48
N ALA A 642 -10.65 -3.32 16.59
CA ALA A 642 -10.03 -3.64 15.31
C ALA A 642 -11.06 -3.65 14.17
N ILE A 643 -10.59 -3.17 13.03
CA ILE A 643 -11.29 -3.19 11.75
C ILE A 643 -10.39 -3.92 10.78
N HIS A 644 -10.65 -5.21 10.57
CA HIS A 644 -9.83 -6.03 9.71
C HIS A 644 -10.45 -6.18 8.33
N GLY A 645 -9.63 -6.10 7.29
CA GLY A 645 -10.01 -6.44 5.94
C GLY A 645 -11.05 -5.52 5.29
N ARG A 646 -11.37 -4.38 5.91
CA ARG A 646 -12.27 -3.43 5.30
C ARG A 646 -11.54 -2.54 4.32
N ILE A 647 -11.96 -2.62 3.09
CA ILE A 647 -11.63 -1.61 2.08
C ILE A 647 -12.62 -0.47 2.19
N HIS A 648 -12.12 0.70 2.05
CA HIS A 648 -12.98 1.85 1.87
C HIS A 648 -12.73 2.50 0.52
N PRO A 649 -13.78 2.72 -0.16
CA PRO A 649 -14.50 4.00 -0.21
C PRO A 649 -15.62 4.01 0.83
N GLU A 650 -16.07 5.17 1.30
CA GLU A 650 -17.19 5.29 2.24
C GLU A 650 -18.35 4.39 1.83
N GLY A 651 -18.77 3.49 2.74
CA GLY A 651 -19.87 2.57 2.49
C GLY A 651 -19.52 1.21 1.90
N PHE A 652 -18.25 0.91 1.61
CA PHE A 652 -17.85 -0.37 1.05
C PHE A 652 -17.57 -1.41 2.12
N PRO A 653 -17.87 -2.62 1.81
CA PRO A 653 -19.05 -3.39 2.09
C PRO A 653 -18.90 -4.32 3.27
N GLY A 654 -19.99 -5.03 3.51
CA GLY A 654 -20.16 -5.96 4.57
C GLY A 654 -18.94 -6.78 4.96
N PRO A 655 -18.80 -7.01 6.25
CA PRO A 655 -17.58 -7.54 6.86
C PRO A 655 -17.14 -8.89 6.31
N ASP A 656 -18.07 -9.74 5.87
CA ASP A 656 -17.77 -11.14 5.58
C ASP A 656 -17.06 -11.40 4.25
N LEU A 657 -17.28 -10.58 3.23
CA LEU A 657 -16.63 -10.79 1.93
C LEU A 657 -15.20 -10.28 1.94
N LEU A 658 -14.95 -9.18 2.64
CA LEU A 658 -13.67 -8.51 2.70
C LEU A 658 -12.77 -9.00 3.81
N ASP A 659 -13.30 -9.56 4.88
CA ASP A 659 -12.51 -10.32 5.85
C ASP A 659 -11.74 -11.48 5.19
N ALA A 660 -12.21 -11.90 4.03
CA ALA A 660 -11.51 -12.90 3.23
C ALA A 660 -10.30 -12.34 2.45
N TYR A 661 -10.26 -11.04 2.18
CA TYR A 661 -9.22 -10.40 1.36
C TYR A 661 -8.23 -9.53 2.14
N ARG A 662 -8.35 -9.43 3.40
CA ARG A 662 -7.44 -8.92 4.47
C ARG A 662 -6.21 -8.14 3.98
N PHE A 663 -6.41 -7.13 3.14
CA PHE A 663 -5.28 -6.42 2.55
C PHE A 663 -4.83 -5.23 3.37
N PHE A 664 -5.65 -4.74 4.32
CA PHE A 664 -5.15 -3.89 5.38
C PHE A 664 -5.88 -4.11 6.71
N SER A 665 -5.23 -3.71 7.80
CA SER A 665 -5.79 -3.71 9.14
C SER A 665 -5.74 -2.32 9.74
N ILE A 666 -6.77 -2.01 10.53
CA ILE A 666 -6.81 -0.86 11.43
C ILE A 666 -7.10 -1.44 12.80
N ALA A 667 -6.20 -1.26 13.73
CA ALA A 667 -6.40 -1.79 15.08
C ALA A 667 -5.72 -0.91 16.13
N ASP A 668 -6.39 -0.77 17.28
CA ASP A 668 -5.79 -0.27 18.50
C ASP A 668 -5.23 -1.45 19.28
N TYR A 669 -3.92 -1.69 19.13
CA TYR A 669 -3.22 -2.79 19.81
C TYR A 669 -2.84 -2.38 21.23
N VAL A 670 -3.12 -3.25 22.17
CA VAL A 670 -2.74 -3.10 23.59
C VAL A 670 -1.95 -4.31 24.06
N ALA A 671 -1.17 -4.14 25.11
CA ALA A 671 -0.51 -5.26 25.76
C ALA A 671 -1.56 -6.26 26.24
N TYR A 672 -1.36 -7.53 25.90
CA TYR A 672 -2.22 -8.60 26.39
C TYR A 672 -2.02 -8.75 27.90
N ASP A 673 -3.10 -8.66 28.65
CA ASP A 673 -3.12 -8.91 30.08
C ASP A 673 -4.01 -10.14 30.34
N ALA A 674 -3.37 -11.27 30.68
CA ALA A 674 -4.06 -12.50 31.00
C ALA A 674 -5.04 -12.40 32.18
N ALA A 675 -4.95 -11.33 32.97
CA ALA A 675 -5.86 -11.09 34.08
C ALA A 675 -7.22 -10.50 33.64
N HIS A 676 -7.36 -10.09 32.37
CA HIS A 676 -8.57 -9.47 31.81
C HIS A 676 -9.19 -10.29 30.64
N ALA A 677 -8.74 -11.51 30.39
CA ALA A 677 -9.25 -12.42 29.34
C ALA A 677 -10.41 -13.31 29.85
#